data_a0fed7a4718317cc3c8f5f2f45191d56
#
_entry.id   a0fed7a4718317cc3c8f5f2f45191d56
#
_cell.length_a   1.000
_cell.length_b   1.000
_cell.length_c   1.000
_cell.angle_alpha   90.00
_cell.angle_beta   90.00
_cell.angle_gamma   90.00
#
_symmetry.space_group_name_H-M   'P 1'
#
loop_
_entity.id
_entity.type
_entity.pdbx_description
1 polymer ?
#
loop_
_entity_poly.entity_id
_entity_poly.type
_entity_poly.pdbx_seq_one_letter_code
_entity_poly.pdbx_strand_id
1 'polypeptide(L)'
;MKKFTLFSLVMLSAALAFTSCSKELDPGQVRTKEVAVSLATRLPSAPQSRAVTEQVADIEGYHLRYILEIWTSGDKPELYKRIVKEADADKTTSFDVTLLSGRTFDFLLWADYAEDGGNEDMHYTTVNGLKEVSRSEKTYITDEQHDYGLAATRDAFSAHKQVTADAPINETITLTRAVAQLNIFTTDYEQVEESFRPVYTGLTITTAADFNVLTGTSFGSATSDLRSYVAVKTEKEGTTPDKNKVFTGYYFTSSEGKNVVDMDVHFYRADNSEVVTYNMTNIPLQQNYRTNVTGALLTQTGTLHVETEAAFAGDDIETTEPKDTPTETGLYYSLDGEDWTKWETADMPEGTYSSFAALSVGGQKLTQNHLTAIKDRNLEVIDLSKAIFERNTMFNNSFENSTALRSFIFPENITYMPAYFFKGCSNLVSVGLTDAMTYIGAGGFQNCTSLTEVTLPESVTTLRTMAFRGCTNLRTVNLSNITTYERLLFEGCEHLEIQNVTFPDDMTAIPDQIFANCKSIRAVTFPSQLETIGYNAFSGCSGITEINLPQSVTSIEYGAFAGTSISSIVLPNAVTVLSPRMFKQCEQLTSATFSNDITSIGSETFRWTALESITIPGTVSTVEQVAFADMPNLKTAVIEDGEAPLTFGLGFFYQDEALTSVTFPSNTAAFNNRVLLGCYNLETITCKAMKAPAVKFEDFGMINEDHGRNYLAGLNVPDGQKKLIVPTGATGYEDDLQEDGTENYWKTVLLNPDKCGYTIEYRDL
;
A
#
# COMPACT_ATOMS: atom_id res chain seq x y z
N MET A 1 64.73 -7.83 -7.63
CA MET A 1 64.80 -6.43 -8.09
C MET A 1 63.38 -5.84 -8.06
N LYS A 2 63.32 -4.67 -7.48
CA LYS A 2 62.16 -3.74 -7.36
C LYS A 2 61.05 -4.11 -6.35
N LYS A 3 61.19 -3.49 -5.26
CA LYS A 3 60.47 -2.91 -4.14
C LYS A 3 59.04 -2.46 -4.51
N PHE A 4 58.07 -2.90 -3.72
CA PHE A 4 56.81 -2.20 -3.54
C PHE A 4 56.76 -1.57 -2.16
N THR A 5 56.50 -0.29 -2.12
CA THR A 5 56.46 0.57 -0.94
C THR A 5 55.05 0.56 -0.35
N LEU A 6 55.02 0.30 0.94
CA LEU A 6 53.84 0.38 1.82
C LEU A 6 53.54 1.86 2.07
N PHE A 7 52.28 2.31 1.82
CA PHE A 7 51.80 3.60 2.31
C PHE A 7 50.84 3.35 3.47
N SER A 8 51.32 3.61 4.65
CA SER A 8 50.51 3.72 5.87
C SER A 8 49.93 5.14 5.95
N LEU A 9 48.58 5.26 6.01
CA LEU A 9 47.95 6.53 6.29
C LEU A 9 47.65 6.61 7.80
N VAL A 10 48.35 7.51 8.46
CA VAL A 10 48.17 7.88 9.87
C VAL A 10 46.93 8.80 9.94
N MET A 11 45.93 8.41 10.70
CA MET A 11 44.83 9.31 11.08
C MET A 11 45.30 10.24 12.20
N LEU A 12 45.38 11.51 11.88
CA LEU A 12 45.71 12.59 12.83
C LEU A 12 44.41 13.19 13.38
N SER A 13 44.12 12.95 14.64
CA SER A 13 43.05 13.61 15.40
C SER A 13 43.46 15.07 15.66
N ALA A 14 42.71 16.03 15.08
CA ALA A 14 42.86 17.44 15.38
C ALA A 14 41.65 17.94 16.19
N ALA A 15 41.83 18.08 17.48
CA ALA A 15 40.96 18.90 18.33
C ALA A 15 41.24 20.37 18.04
N LEU A 16 40.25 21.08 17.50
CA LEU A 16 40.27 22.54 17.30
C LEU A 16 39.47 23.22 18.41
N ALA A 17 40.22 23.81 19.35
CA ALA A 17 39.68 24.78 20.29
C ALA A 17 39.34 26.09 19.53
N PHE A 18 38.12 26.56 19.62
CA PHE A 18 37.73 27.88 19.09
C PHE A 18 37.96 28.95 20.17
N THR A 19 38.96 29.79 19.96
CA THR A 19 39.10 31.08 20.65
C THR A 19 38.21 32.13 19.93
N SER A 20 37.42 32.81 20.73
CA SER A 20 36.57 33.98 20.37
C SER A 20 37.39 35.09 19.68
N CYS A 21 36.90 35.49 18.51
CA CYS A 21 37.22 36.80 17.93
C CYS A 21 35.94 37.45 17.38
N SER A 22 35.49 38.52 18.05
CA SER A 22 34.39 39.34 17.64
C SER A 22 34.73 40.10 16.36
N LYS A 23 34.01 39.86 15.26
CA LYS A 23 33.85 40.75 14.11
C LYS A 23 32.37 41.00 13.90
N GLU A 24 32.04 42.29 13.80
CA GLU A 24 30.71 42.77 13.41
C GLU A 24 30.22 42.06 12.14
N LEU A 25 29.04 41.49 12.19
CA LEU A 25 28.40 40.73 11.10
C LEU A 25 27.36 41.63 10.40
N ASP A 26 27.43 41.59 9.09
CA ASP A 26 26.52 42.08 8.07
C ASP A 26 25.05 41.73 8.36
N PRO A 27 24.06 42.65 8.21
CA PRO A 27 22.66 42.44 8.58
C PRO A 27 21.83 41.61 7.57
N GLY A 28 22.44 40.57 6.95
CA GLY A 28 21.78 39.68 5.97
C GLY A 28 21.80 38.17 6.26
N GLN A 29 22.46 37.71 7.31
CA GLN A 29 22.49 36.30 7.61
C GLN A 29 21.25 35.87 8.43
N VAL A 30 20.40 35.07 7.81
CA VAL A 30 19.32 34.35 8.49
C VAL A 30 19.97 33.37 9.52
N ARG A 31 19.85 33.68 10.81
CA ARG A 31 20.23 32.75 11.88
C ARG A 31 19.30 31.54 11.77
N THR A 32 19.82 30.42 11.29
CA THR A 32 19.11 29.13 11.38
C THR A 32 18.91 28.80 12.84
N LYS A 33 17.66 28.79 13.30
CA LYS A 33 17.31 28.41 14.67
C LYS A 33 17.52 26.91 14.80
N GLU A 34 18.22 26.47 15.84
CA GLU A 34 18.40 25.08 16.17
C GLU A 34 17.35 24.60 17.16
N VAL A 35 16.94 23.32 17.04
CA VAL A 35 15.95 22.67 17.88
C VAL A 35 16.59 21.45 18.53
N ALA A 36 16.46 21.34 19.84
CA ALA A 36 16.90 20.15 20.59
C ALA A 36 15.88 19.03 20.44
N VAL A 37 16.36 17.81 20.15
CA VAL A 37 15.55 16.61 20.04
C VAL A 37 16.17 15.55 20.95
N SER A 38 15.39 15.03 21.88
CA SER A 38 15.73 13.90 22.73
C SER A 38 14.84 12.72 22.39
N LEU A 39 15.42 11.60 22.00
CA LEU A 39 14.74 10.37 21.64
C LEU A 39 15.13 9.27 22.62
N ALA A 40 14.16 8.72 23.33
CA ALA A 40 14.35 7.45 24.04
C ALA A 40 13.92 6.30 23.13
N THR A 41 14.64 5.18 23.22
CA THR A 41 14.29 3.95 22.48
C THR A 41 13.72 2.92 23.43
N ARG A 42 12.82 2.10 22.93
CA ARG A 42 12.26 0.96 23.64
C ARG A 42 12.09 -0.22 22.69
N LEU A 43 12.48 -1.41 23.13
CA LEU A 43 12.16 -2.66 22.43
C LEU A 43 10.69 -3.02 22.62
N PRO A 44 10.10 -3.84 21.73
CA PRO A 44 8.72 -4.26 21.87
C PRO A 44 8.54 -5.02 23.19
N SER A 45 7.55 -4.63 23.98
CA SER A 45 7.10 -5.42 25.15
C SER A 45 6.15 -6.50 24.65
N ALA A 46 6.21 -7.70 25.25
CA ALA A 46 5.20 -8.74 25.01
C ALA A 46 3.78 -8.18 25.22
N PRO A 47 2.77 -8.64 24.45
CA PRO A 47 1.37 -8.29 24.71
C PRO A 47 1.00 -8.63 26.14
N GLN A 48 0.30 -7.74 26.83
CA GLN A 48 -0.03 -7.84 28.27
C GLN A 48 -0.91 -9.05 28.67
N SER A 49 -1.24 -9.97 27.75
CA SER A 49 -2.12 -11.12 27.98
C SER A 49 -1.44 -12.38 28.53
N ARG A 50 -0.11 -12.42 28.63
CA ARG A 50 0.62 -13.49 29.34
C ARG A 50 1.73 -12.87 30.18
N ALA A 51 1.75 -13.22 31.46
CA ALA A 51 2.72 -12.74 32.45
C ALA A 51 4.09 -13.45 32.27
N VAL A 52 4.71 -13.27 31.11
CA VAL A 52 6.13 -13.56 30.91
C VAL A 52 6.70 -12.37 30.16
N THR A 53 7.47 -11.57 30.88
CA THR A 53 8.31 -10.52 30.29
C THR A 53 9.36 -11.20 29.43
N GLU A 54 9.13 -11.24 28.13
CA GLU A 54 10.16 -11.60 27.18
C GLU A 54 11.23 -10.52 27.21
N GLN A 55 12.26 -10.79 27.98
CA GLN A 55 13.48 -10.01 27.94
C GLN A 55 14.24 -10.44 26.68
N VAL A 56 14.62 -9.46 25.86
CA VAL A 56 15.71 -9.63 24.90
C VAL A 56 16.87 -10.26 25.66
N ALA A 57 17.34 -11.43 25.21
CA ALA A 57 18.26 -12.27 25.98
C ALA A 57 19.51 -11.51 26.43
N ASP A 58 19.94 -11.73 27.67
CA ASP A 58 21.31 -11.39 28.08
C ASP A 58 22.22 -12.52 27.61
N ILE A 59 23.09 -12.21 26.66
CA ILE A 59 23.97 -13.19 26.03
C ILE A 59 25.39 -12.86 26.47
N GLU A 60 26.05 -13.81 27.19
CA GLU A 60 27.41 -13.63 27.70
C GLU A 60 28.38 -13.36 26.55
N GLY A 61 29.16 -12.28 26.66
CA GLY A 61 30.11 -11.84 25.63
C GLY A 61 29.53 -10.94 24.56
N TYR A 62 28.22 -10.57 24.67
CA TYR A 62 27.53 -9.73 23.69
C TYR A 62 26.67 -8.69 24.37
N HIS A 63 26.55 -7.53 23.72
CA HIS A 63 25.64 -6.46 24.11
C HIS A 63 24.75 -6.01 22.98
N LEU A 64 23.60 -5.43 23.30
CA LEU A 64 22.70 -4.81 22.32
C LEU A 64 23.25 -3.42 21.98
N ARG A 65 23.38 -3.12 20.69
CA ARG A 65 23.74 -1.79 20.20
C ARG A 65 22.57 -1.16 19.47
N TYR A 66 22.52 0.16 19.48
CA TYR A 66 21.55 0.97 18.75
C TYR A 66 22.25 1.86 17.73
N ILE A 67 21.68 1.94 16.53
CA ILE A 67 22.15 2.82 15.45
C ILE A 67 20.99 3.77 15.10
N LEU A 68 21.27 5.07 15.16
CA LEU A 68 20.37 6.11 14.69
C LEU A 68 20.98 6.77 13.45
N GLU A 69 20.24 6.78 12.35
CA GLU A 69 20.50 7.62 11.19
C GLU A 69 19.41 8.68 11.04
N ILE A 70 19.84 9.91 10.82
CA ILE A 70 18.96 11.05 10.58
C ILE A 70 19.18 11.49 9.13
N TRP A 71 18.11 11.46 8.34
CA TRP A 71 18.12 11.85 6.93
C TRP A 71 17.26 13.10 6.73
N THR A 72 17.64 13.97 5.81
CA THR A 72 16.75 15.05 5.36
C THR A 72 15.61 14.45 4.55
N SER A 73 14.37 14.90 4.79
CA SER A 73 13.23 14.47 3.98
C SER A 73 13.11 15.32 2.71
N GLY A 74 12.63 14.73 1.60
CA GLY A 74 12.42 15.38 0.31
C GLY A 74 12.99 14.61 -0.88
N ASP A 75 12.99 15.21 -2.07
CA ASP A 75 13.35 14.57 -3.35
C ASP A 75 14.82 14.08 -3.42
N LYS A 76 15.70 14.68 -2.62
CA LYS A 76 17.11 14.28 -2.53
C LYS A 76 17.52 14.18 -1.06
N PRO A 77 17.15 13.08 -0.40
CA PRO A 77 17.49 12.87 1.00
C PRO A 77 18.99 12.68 1.18
N GLU A 78 19.57 13.41 2.11
CA GLU A 78 21.00 13.32 2.48
C GLU A 78 21.12 12.85 3.94
N LEU A 79 22.12 12.03 4.21
CA LEU A 79 22.45 11.61 5.58
C LEU A 79 22.94 12.83 6.37
N TYR A 80 22.14 13.24 7.35
CA TYR A 80 22.46 14.38 8.23
C TYR A 80 23.37 13.95 9.39
N LYS A 81 23.08 12.78 10.01
CA LYS A 81 23.85 12.27 11.15
C LYS A 81 23.68 10.76 11.32
N ARG A 82 24.75 10.07 11.73
CA ARG A 82 24.72 8.68 12.19
C ARG A 82 25.33 8.61 13.59
N ILE A 83 24.68 7.91 14.52
CA ILE A 83 25.11 7.71 15.90
C ILE A 83 24.96 6.23 16.23
N VAL A 84 25.99 5.63 16.83
CA VAL A 84 25.96 4.27 17.35
C VAL A 84 26.14 4.35 18.86
N LYS A 85 25.31 3.64 19.61
CA LYS A 85 25.36 3.55 21.07
C LYS A 85 25.12 2.13 21.53
N GLU A 86 25.80 1.74 22.61
CA GLU A 86 25.47 0.56 23.39
C GLU A 86 24.19 0.81 24.21
N ALA A 87 23.41 -0.25 24.44
CA ALA A 87 22.22 -0.19 25.25
C ALA A 87 22.56 0.00 26.74
N ASP A 88 21.70 0.70 27.46
CA ASP A 88 21.72 0.76 28.91
C ASP A 88 21.32 -0.62 29.52
N ALA A 89 21.51 -0.79 30.83
CA ALA A 89 21.24 -2.05 31.54
C ALA A 89 19.78 -2.55 31.41
N ASP A 90 18.84 -1.64 31.15
CA ASP A 90 17.41 -1.94 30.88
C ASP A 90 17.11 -2.16 29.39
N LYS A 91 18.17 -2.32 28.56
CA LYS A 91 18.08 -2.51 27.09
C LYS A 91 17.41 -1.36 26.34
N THR A 92 17.45 -0.18 26.89
CA THR A 92 17.06 1.07 26.25
C THR A 92 18.29 1.89 25.88
N THR A 93 18.09 2.97 25.15
CA THR A 93 19.10 4.04 25.00
C THR A 93 18.40 5.35 24.67
N SER A 94 19.12 6.46 24.81
CA SER A 94 18.60 7.78 24.42
C SER A 94 19.56 8.50 23.50
N PHE A 95 19.01 9.27 22.55
CA PHE A 95 19.77 10.08 21.60
C PHE A 95 19.39 11.55 21.75
N ASP A 96 20.36 12.38 22.11
CA ASP A 96 20.21 13.83 22.13
C ASP A 96 20.87 14.41 20.88
N VAL A 97 20.10 15.08 20.05
CA VAL A 97 20.57 15.70 18.81
C VAL A 97 20.01 17.11 18.64
N THR A 98 20.71 17.92 17.87
CA THR A 98 20.28 19.26 17.51
C THR A 98 20.02 19.31 16.01
N LEU A 99 18.84 19.81 15.61
CA LEU A 99 18.39 19.89 14.24
C LEU A 99 18.11 21.35 13.81
N LEU A 100 18.14 21.59 12.52
CA LEU A 100 17.76 22.88 11.95
C LEU A 100 16.22 23.05 12.00
N SER A 101 15.75 24.14 12.63
CA SER A 101 14.34 24.48 12.73
C SER A 101 13.66 24.64 11.37
N GLY A 102 12.41 24.20 11.25
CA GLY A 102 11.59 24.33 10.06
C GLY A 102 11.88 23.29 8.97
N ARG A 103 12.63 22.22 9.30
CA ARG A 103 12.89 21.12 8.37
C ARG A 103 12.33 19.83 8.90
N THR A 104 11.95 18.94 7.98
CA THR A 104 11.52 17.58 8.27
C THR A 104 12.68 16.63 8.05
N PHE A 105 12.80 15.66 8.95
CA PHE A 105 13.83 14.63 8.94
C PHE A 105 13.21 13.26 9.12
N ASP A 106 13.83 12.25 8.50
CA ASP A 106 13.53 10.83 8.71
C ASP A 106 14.56 10.24 9.67
N PHE A 107 14.09 9.74 10.81
CA PHE A 107 14.88 9.04 11.81
C PHE A 107 14.75 7.55 11.56
N LEU A 108 15.85 6.90 11.18
CA LEU A 108 15.95 5.46 11.01
C LEU A 108 16.67 4.89 12.23
N LEU A 109 16.06 3.92 12.88
CA LEU A 109 16.58 3.25 14.06
C LEU A 109 16.77 1.75 13.78
N TRP A 110 17.90 1.23 14.19
CA TRP A 110 18.24 -0.18 14.14
C TRP A 110 18.84 -0.60 15.49
N ALA A 111 18.50 -1.80 15.97
CA ALA A 111 19.15 -2.41 17.11
C ALA A 111 19.47 -3.86 16.79
N ASP A 112 20.68 -4.29 17.07
CA ASP A 112 21.20 -5.66 16.94
C ASP A 112 22.30 -5.92 17.98
N TYR A 113 22.83 -7.14 17.99
CA TYR A 113 23.90 -7.52 18.91
C TYR A 113 25.29 -7.25 18.32
N ALA A 114 26.22 -6.81 19.18
CA ALA A 114 27.63 -6.68 18.91
C ALA A 114 28.45 -7.40 20.00
N GLU A 115 29.69 -7.79 19.71
CA GLU A 115 30.61 -8.35 20.71
C GLU A 115 30.98 -7.32 21.77
N ASP A 116 31.15 -7.75 23.03
CA ASP A 116 31.51 -6.88 24.13
C ASP A 116 32.83 -6.14 23.85
N GLY A 117 32.83 -4.84 24.09
CA GLY A 117 33.98 -3.94 23.86
C GLY A 117 34.13 -3.45 22.41
N GLY A 118 33.15 -3.79 21.50
CA GLY A 118 33.11 -3.31 20.12
C GLY A 118 31.69 -2.86 19.72
N ASN A 119 31.59 -2.21 18.57
CA ASN A 119 30.29 -1.82 17.93
C ASN A 119 30.32 -2.14 16.43
N GLU A 120 31.10 -3.15 16.04
CA GLU A 120 31.24 -3.56 14.65
C GLU A 120 30.05 -4.43 14.21
N ASP A 121 29.80 -4.41 12.89
CA ASP A 121 28.77 -5.24 12.26
C ASP A 121 29.10 -6.72 12.44
N MET A 122 28.19 -7.47 13.04
CA MET A 122 28.37 -8.89 13.34
C MET A 122 27.52 -9.76 12.39
N HIS A 123 26.20 -9.73 12.54
CA HIS A 123 25.26 -10.50 11.72
C HIS A 123 24.60 -9.69 10.62
N TYR A 124 24.63 -8.36 10.74
CA TYR A 124 24.02 -7.45 9.80
C TYR A 124 25.01 -6.38 9.39
N THR A 125 25.19 -6.21 8.08
CA THR A 125 26.04 -5.17 7.51
C THR A 125 25.24 -3.87 7.44
N THR A 126 25.58 -2.92 8.30
CA THR A 126 24.91 -1.61 8.39
C THR A 126 25.79 -0.46 7.88
N VAL A 127 27.01 -0.75 7.43
CA VAL A 127 27.99 0.25 6.97
C VAL A 127 27.53 1.03 5.75
N ASN A 128 26.69 0.44 4.90
CA ASN A 128 26.09 1.08 3.72
C ASN A 128 24.91 1.99 4.07
N GLY A 129 24.51 2.05 5.34
CA GLY A 129 23.37 2.81 5.86
C GLY A 129 22.15 1.95 6.14
N LEU A 130 21.23 2.50 6.95
CA LEU A 130 20.02 1.78 7.38
C LEU A 130 18.94 1.66 6.29
N LYS A 131 19.14 2.25 5.11
CA LYS A 131 18.28 2.05 3.94
C LYS A 131 18.62 0.76 3.18
N GLU A 132 19.74 0.14 3.49
CA GLU A 132 20.22 -1.09 2.86
C GLU A 132 21.01 -1.93 3.88
N VAL A 133 20.29 -2.52 4.84
CA VAL A 133 20.89 -3.42 5.84
C VAL A 133 20.92 -4.81 5.26
N SER A 134 22.12 -5.36 5.05
CA SER A 134 22.31 -6.70 4.48
C SER A 134 22.61 -7.70 5.58
N ARG A 135 22.14 -8.94 5.43
CA ARG A 135 22.54 -10.04 6.31
C ARG A 135 23.98 -10.45 5.98
N SER A 136 24.82 -10.51 7.00
CA SER A 136 26.22 -10.98 6.83
C SER A 136 26.25 -12.50 6.66
N GLU A 137 26.82 -12.98 5.54
CA GLU A 137 26.97 -14.41 5.21
C GLU A 137 28.15 -15.07 5.92
N LYS A 138 28.51 -14.63 7.11
CA LYS A 138 29.55 -15.37 7.84
C LYS A 138 29.02 -16.74 8.23
N THR A 139 29.49 -17.76 7.53
CA THR A 139 29.23 -19.18 7.82
C THR A 139 29.91 -19.53 9.13
N TYR A 140 29.17 -19.58 10.22
CA TYR A 140 29.70 -20.04 11.49
C TYR A 140 29.44 -21.54 11.60
N ILE A 141 30.53 -22.32 11.44
CA ILE A 141 30.58 -23.67 12.02
C ILE A 141 31.09 -23.41 13.44
N THR A 142 30.23 -23.48 14.43
CA THR A 142 30.59 -23.34 15.83
C THR A 142 30.90 -24.72 16.40
N ASP A 143 31.83 -24.78 17.34
CA ASP A 143 32.18 -26.01 18.04
C ASP A 143 31.09 -26.39 19.09
N GLU A 144 31.18 -27.62 19.63
CA GLU A 144 30.12 -28.28 20.43
C GLU A 144 29.61 -27.51 21.66
N GLN A 145 30.14 -26.38 22.03
CA GLN A 145 29.84 -25.70 23.31
C GLN A 145 29.04 -24.39 23.18
N HIS A 146 28.86 -23.79 21.99
CA HIS A 146 28.50 -22.38 21.89
C HIS A 146 27.25 -22.05 21.05
N ASP A 147 26.55 -23.01 20.44
CA ASP A 147 25.61 -22.71 19.33
C ASP A 147 24.24 -22.15 19.75
N TYR A 148 23.74 -22.46 20.94
CA TYR A 148 22.40 -22.02 21.37
C TYR A 148 22.36 -20.54 21.80
N GLY A 149 23.39 -20.05 22.45
CA GLY A 149 23.52 -18.63 22.83
C GLY A 149 23.67 -17.72 21.62
N LEU A 150 24.39 -18.20 20.60
CA LEU A 150 24.71 -17.40 19.40
C LEU A 150 23.55 -17.23 18.43
N ALA A 151 22.58 -18.16 18.38
CA ALA A 151 21.40 -18.00 17.55
C ALA A 151 20.58 -16.76 17.97
N ALA A 152 20.46 -16.50 19.26
CA ALA A 152 19.74 -15.33 19.78
C ALA A 152 20.41 -14.00 19.45
N THR A 153 21.75 -13.96 19.21
CA THR A 153 22.44 -12.74 18.78
C THR A 153 22.05 -12.27 17.38
N ARG A 154 21.34 -13.09 16.61
CA ARG A 154 20.83 -12.77 15.27
C ARG A 154 19.49 -12.03 15.27
N ASP A 155 18.94 -11.76 16.44
CA ASP A 155 17.73 -10.93 16.55
C ASP A 155 18.03 -9.47 16.20
N ALA A 156 17.10 -8.80 15.52
CA ALA A 156 17.29 -7.41 15.10
C ALA A 156 15.95 -6.65 15.08
N PHE A 157 16.04 -5.37 15.38
CA PHE A 157 14.88 -4.49 15.55
C PHE A 157 15.04 -3.21 14.75
N SER A 158 13.95 -2.67 14.24
CA SER A 158 13.94 -1.44 13.46
C SER A 158 12.77 -0.53 13.79
N ALA A 159 12.93 0.76 13.53
CA ALA A 159 11.86 1.73 13.52
C ALA A 159 12.19 2.88 12.57
N HIS A 160 11.16 3.46 11.96
CA HIS A 160 11.22 4.72 11.22
C HIS A 160 10.27 5.73 11.85
N LYS A 161 10.72 6.97 11.99
CA LYS A 161 9.92 8.09 12.45
C LYS A 161 10.26 9.35 11.67
N GLN A 162 9.26 9.99 11.08
CA GLN A 162 9.44 11.32 10.49
C GLN A 162 9.20 12.39 11.56
N VAL A 163 10.07 13.38 11.61
CA VAL A 163 10.10 14.45 12.63
C VAL A 163 10.27 15.80 11.97
N THR A 164 9.38 16.75 12.27
CA THR A 164 9.52 18.16 11.84
C THR A 164 10.06 18.99 13.02
N ALA A 165 11.19 19.64 12.82
CA ALA A 165 11.94 20.34 13.87
C ALA A 165 11.42 21.78 14.10
N ASP A 166 10.17 21.96 14.52
CA ASP A 166 9.57 23.28 14.78
C ASP A 166 9.71 23.73 16.24
N ALA A 167 9.79 22.81 17.19
CA ALA A 167 9.93 23.01 18.61
C ALA A 167 10.77 21.88 19.24
N PRO A 168 11.30 22.04 20.47
CA PRO A 168 11.98 20.95 21.20
C PRO A 168 11.12 19.69 21.27
N ILE A 169 11.72 18.55 20.95
CA ILE A 169 11.04 17.25 20.86
C ILE A 169 11.60 16.32 21.91
N ASN A 170 10.72 15.65 22.63
CA ASN A 170 11.06 14.60 23.59
C ASN A 170 10.08 13.44 23.34
N GLU A 171 10.55 12.36 22.71
CA GLU A 171 9.73 11.23 22.32
C GLU A 171 10.38 9.89 22.68
N THR A 172 9.52 8.87 22.88
CA THR A 172 9.95 7.47 22.99
C THR A 172 9.55 6.72 21.73
N ILE A 173 10.50 6.08 21.08
CA ILE A 173 10.26 5.26 19.88
C ILE A 173 10.38 3.79 20.26
N THR A 174 9.32 3.02 19.99
CA THR A 174 9.34 1.56 20.15
C THR A 174 9.78 0.94 18.83
N LEU A 175 10.83 0.09 18.88
CA LEU A 175 11.29 -0.66 17.72
C LEU A 175 10.47 -1.95 17.59
N THR A 176 10.35 -2.48 16.37
CA THR A 176 9.75 -3.78 16.07
C THR A 176 10.81 -4.71 15.48
N ARG A 177 10.64 -6.03 15.63
CA ARG A 177 11.58 -6.98 15.03
C ARG A 177 11.60 -6.86 13.52
N ALA A 178 12.79 -6.73 12.95
CA ALA A 178 13.02 -6.66 11.51
C ALA A 178 13.07 -8.05 10.83
N VAL A 179 13.17 -9.11 11.62
CA VAL A 179 13.37 -10.49 11.17
C VAL A 179 12.23 -11.42 11.59
N ALA A 180 12.07 -12.54 10.87
CA ALA A 180 11.30 -13.70 11.28
C ALA A 180 12.21 -14.71 11.96
N GLN A 181 11.74 -15.42 12.96
CA GLN A 181 12.43 -16.56 13.58
C GLN A 181 11.84 -17.88 13.04
N LEU A 182 12.70 -18.80 12.67
CA LEU A 182 12.34 -20.15 12.27
C LEU A 182 12.97 -21.15 13.26
N ASN A 183 12.14 -21.99 13.88
CA ASN A 183 12.58 -23.14 14.67
C ASN A 183 12.13 -24.43 14.01
N ILE A 184 13.00 -25.43 13.98
CA ILE A 184 12.71 -26.76 13.44
C ILE A 184 12.90 -27.79 14.56
N PHE A 185 11.88 -28.62 14.76
CA PHE A 185 11.86 -29.68 15.77
C PHE A 185 11.65 -31.03 15.10
N THR A 186 12.33 -32.08 15.59
CA THR A 186 12.05 -33.45 15.20
C THR A 186 11.46 -34.25 16.36
N THR A 187 10.48 -35.11 16.06
CA THR A 187 9.81 -35.95 17.04
C THR A 187 10.35 -37.37 17.06
N ASP A 188 11.23 -37.75 16.14
CA ASP A 188 11.71 -39.11 15.91
C ASP A 188 13.22 -39.29 16.15
N TYR A 189 13.88 -38.35 16.82
CA TYR A 189 15.34 -38.38 17.09
C TYR A 189 15.73 -39.68 17.86
N GLU A 190 14.98 -40.03 18.88
CA GLU A 190 15.22 -41.23 19.69
C GLU A 190 14.82 -42.57 19.00
N GLN A 191 14.03 -42.47 17.92
CA GLN A 191 13.60 -43.65 17.16
C GLN A 191 14.67 -44.11 16.15
N VAL A 192 15.67 -43.27 15.88
CA VAL A 192 16.78 -43.59 15.00
C VAL A 192 17.89 -44.24 15.80
N GLU A 193 18.47 -45.34 15.27
CA GLU A 193 19.61 -46.00 15.90
C GLU A 193 20.74 -45.00 16.16
N GLU A 194 21.40 -45.11 17.33
CA GLU A 194 22.40 -44.15 17.80
C GLU A 194 23.53 -43.88 16.76
N SER A 195 23.93 -44.90 16.00
CA SER A 195 24.92 -44.81 14.92
C SER A 195 24.46 -43.99 13.71
N PHE A 196 23.15 -43.73 13.57
CA PHE A 196 22.55 -42.95 12.50
C PHE A 196 21.97 -41.60 12.96
N ARG A 197 22.06 -41.30 14.26
CA ARG A 197 21.62 -40.00 14.77
C ARG A 197 22.47 -38.87 14.20
N PRO A 198 21.83 -37.79 13.66
CA PRO A 198 22.55 -36.66 13.15
C PRO A 198 23.21 -35.85 14.28
N VAL A 199 24.36 -35.26 13.97
CA VAL A 199 25.12 -34.35 14.85
C VAL A 199 24.93 -32.91 14.40
N TYR A 200 24.70 -32.70 13.09
CA TYR A 200 24.49 -31.38 12.52
C TYR A 200 23.20 -31.35 11.71
N THR A 201 22.55 -30.19 11.72
CA THR A 201 21.45 -29.86 10.82
C THR A 201 21.89 -28.76 9.88
N GLY A 202 21.72 -28.94 8.59
CA GLY A 202 21.87 -27.93 7.55
C GLY A 202 20.52 -27.42 7.13
N LEU A 203 20.44 -26.15 6.69
CA LEU A 203 19.25 -25.57 6.12
C LEU A 203 19.62 -24.80 4.85
N THR A 204 19.09 -25.24 3.71
CA THR A 204 19.13 -24.49 2.46
C THR A 204 17.80 -23.78 2.27
N ILE A 205 17.82 -22.44 2.29
CA ILE A 205 16.63 -21.59 2.22
C ILE A 205 16.93 -20.33 1.41
N THR A 206 15.96 -19.90 0.59
CA THR A 206 16.03 -18.61 -0.13
C THR A 206 15.09 -17.61 0.52
N THR A 207 15.65 -16.50 0.99
CA THR A 207 14.90 -15.42 1.65
C THR A 207 15.34 -14.05 1.11
N ALA A 208 14.75 -12.94 1.59
CA ALA A 208 15.22 -11.62 1.23
C ALA A 208 16.68 -11.41 1.70
N ALA A 209 17.47 -10.74 0.88
CA ALA A 209 18.88 -10.44 1.14
C ALA A 209 19.06 -9.25 2.09
N ASP A 210 18.24 -8.22 1.90
CA ASP A 210 18.41 -6.89 2.46
C ASP A 210 17.12 -6.38 3.10
N PHE A 211 17.26 -5.39 4.00
CA PHE A 211 16.14 -4.74 4.68
C PHE A 211 16.32 -3.21 4.65
N ASN A 212 15.25 -2.50 4.32
CA ASN A 212 15.21 -1.05 4.30
C ASN A 212 14.43 -0.52 5.52
N VAL A 213 15.12 0.12 6.47
CA VAL A 213 14.50 0.64 7.69
C VAL A 213 13.53 1.80 7.39
N LEU A 214 13.76 2.59 6.34
CA LEU A 214 12.87 3.70 5.97
C LEU A 214 11.48 3.22 5.54
N THR A 215 11.43 2.15 4.77
CA THR A 215 10.17 1.57 4.27
C THR A 215 9.64 0.45 5.15
N GLY A 216 10.47 -0.10 6.03
CA GLY A 216 10.15 -1.28 6.84
C GLY A 216 10.02 -2.57 6.02
N THR A 217 10.58 -2.62 4.81
CA THR A 217 10.44 -3.73 3.88
C THR A 217 11.78 -4.37 3.54
N SER A 218 11.75 -5.67 3.28
CA SER A 218 12.88 -6.44 2.78
C SER A 218 12.90 -6.47 1.25
N PHE A 219 14.07 -6.64 0.66
CA PHE A 219 14.25 -6.70 -0.80
C PHE A 219 15.43 -7.57 -1.19
N GLY A 220 15.61 -7.79 -2.50
CA GLY A 220 16.61 -8.72 -2.99
C GLY A 220 16.28 -10.18 -2.69
N SER A 221 17.18 -11.08 -3.02
CA SER A 221 17.05 -12.53 -2.76
C SER A 221 18.43 -13.13 -2.50
N ALA A 222 18.56 -13.91 -1.44
CA ALA A 222 19.77 -14.66 -1.14
C ALA A 222 19.42 -16.07 -0.69
N THR A 223 20.16 -17.05 -1.20
CA THR A 223 20.09 -18.43 -0.73
C THR A 223 21.15 -18.64 0.35
N SER A 224 20.73 -19.15 1.49
CA SER A 224 21.62 -19.45 2.62
C SER A 224 21.74 -20.95 2.77
N ASP A 225 22.95 -21.43 2.99
CA ASP A 225 23.27 -22.79 3.40
C ASP A 225 23.89 -22.70 4.80
N LEU A 226 23.05 -22.86 5.82
CA LEU A 226 23.44 -22.72 7.23
C LEU A 226 23.52 -24.09 7.87
N ARG A 227 24.55 -24.33 8.70
CA ARG A 227 24.69 -25.53 9.52
C ARG A 227 24.64 -25.19 10.99
N SER A 228 23.97 -26.01 11.76
CA SER A 228 23.82 -25.91 13.20
C SER A 228 24.00 -27.30 13.86
N TYR A 229 24.51 -27.32 15.08
CA TYR A 229 24.51 -28.55 15.87
C TYR A 229 23.10 -28.96 16.24
N VAL A 230 22.79 -30.26 16.11
CA VAL A 230 21.58 -30.83 16.70
C VAL A 230 21.79 -30.89 18.21
N ALA A 231 21.04 -30.09 18.96
CA ALA A 231 21.09 -30.18 20.41
C ALA A 231 20.61 -31.52 20.92
N VAL A 232 21.52 -32.31 21.39
CA VAL A 232 21.18 -33.40 22.29
C VAL A 232 20.90 -32.76 23.65
N LYS A 233 19.63 -32.66 24.07
CA LYS A 233 19.32 -32.26 25.46
C LYS A 233 19.97 -33.28 26.38
N THR A 234 20.99 -32.88 27.12
CA THR A 234 21.39 -33.57 28.36
C THR A 234 20.18 -33.53 29.31
N GLU A 235 19.69 -34.71 29.68
CA GLU A 235 18.54 -34.92 30.56
C GLU A 235 18.66 -34.04 31.82
N LYS A 236 17.72 -33.09 31.99
CA LYS A 236 17.32 -32.64 33.32
C LYS A 236 16.24 -33.63 33.78
N GLU A 237 16.51 -34.29 34.91
CA GLU A 237 15.56 -35.22 35.56
C GLU A 237 14.16 -34.58 35.60
N GLY A 238 13.20 -35.26 34.98
CA GLY A 238 11.77 -35.06 35.17
C GLY A 238 10.94 -34.63 33.95
N THR A 239 11.49 -34.37 32.78
CA THR A 239 10.71 -34.09 31.56
C THR A 239 11.28 -34.83 30.37
N THR A 240 10.52 -35.75 29.81
CA THR A 240 10.77 -36.33 28.48
C THR A 240 10.27 -35.33 27.45
N PRO A 241 11.15 -34.66 26.66
CA PRO A 241 10.65 -33.80 25.60
C PRO A 241 10.12 -34.69 24.46
N ASP A 242 8.86 -34.52 24.10
CA ASP A 242 8.25 -35.20 22.95
C ASP A 242 8.86 -34.77 21.61
N LYS A 243 9.70 -33.73 21.61
CA LYS A 243 10.34 -33.16 20.42
C LYS A 243 11.70 -32.55 20.73
N ASN A 244 12.63 -32.71 19.81
CA ASN A 244 14.00 -32.14 19.91
C ASN A 244 14.16 -30.99 18.93
N LYS A 245 14.56 -29.81 19.43
CA LYS A 245 14.92 -28.69 18.57
C LYS A 245 16.20 -29.02 17.83
N VAL A 246 16.16 -28.92 16.51
CA VAL A 246 17.29 -29.26 15.63
C VAL A 246 17.84 -28.05 14.89
N PHE A 247 17.09 -26.94 14.83
CA PHE A 247 17.53 -25.73 14.16
C PHE A 247 16.81 -24.47 14.68
N THR A 248 17.52 -23.34 14.73
CA THR A 248 16.97 -21.99 14.92
C THR A 248 17.65 -21.02 13.98
N GLY A 249 16.90 -20.22 13.25
CA GLY A 249 17.43 -19.19 12.34
C GLY A 249 16.59 -17.92 12.33
N TYR A 250 17.20 -16.80 11.89
CA TYR A 250 16.58 -15.49 11.77
C TYR A 250 16.76 -14.99 10.34
N TYR A 251 15.66 -14.56 9.69
CA TYR A 251 15.63 -14.26 8.27
C TYR A 251 14.87 -12.98 7.98
N PHE A 252 15.32 -12.21 6.99
CA PHE A 252 14.48 -11.22 6.35
C PHE A 252 13.41 -11.95 5.52
N THR A 253 12.19 -11.47 5.62
CA THR A 253 11.06 -12.08 4.88
C THR A 253 10.99 -11.49 3.47
N SER A 254 10.41 -12.23 2.52
CA SER A 254 10.23 -11.71 1.16
C SER A 254 9.28 -10.51 1.15
N SER A 255 9.67 -9.45 0.42
CA SER A 255 8.82 -8.28 0.17
C SER A 255 7.76 -8.53 -0.93
N GLU A 256 7.82 -9.65 -1.63
CA GLU A 256 6.93 -9.96 -2.76
C GLU A 256 5.56 -10.56 -2.35
N GLY A 257 5.16 -10.40 -1.08
CA GLY A 257 3.83 -10.80 -0.59
C GLY A 257 3.65 -12.31 -0.37
N LYS A 258 4.64 -13.15 -0.67
CA LYS A 258 4.67 -14.55 -0.26
C LYS A 258 5.44 -14.67 1.04
N ASN A 259 4.73 -14.63 2.15
CA ASN A 259 5.31 -14.93 3.46
C ASN A 259 5.53 -16.45 3.66
N VAL A 260 5.78 -17.18 2.57
CA VAL A 260 6.06 -18.61 2.57
C VAL A 260 7.35 -18.89 1.82
N VAL A 261 8.12 -19.84 2.31
CA VAL A 261 9.38 -20.29 1.70
C VAL A 261 9.40 -21.79 1.56
N ASP A 262 10.11 -22.24 0.54
CA ASP A 262 10.50 -23.64 0.40
C ASP A 262 11.93 -23.78 0.93
N MET A 263 12.20 -24.89 1.61
CA MET A 263 13.51 -25.13 2.21
C MET A 263 13.86 -26.62 2.23
N ASP A 264 15.16 -26.89 2.21
CA ASP A 264 15.71 -28.23 2.42
C ASP A 264 16.40 -28.30 3.77
N VAL A 265 15.97 -29.24 4.61
CA VAL A 265 16.61 -29.52 5.89
C VAL A 265 17.49 -30.76 5.74
N HIS A 266 18.77 -30.58 5.93
CA HIS A 266 19.79 -31.61 5.78
C HIS A 266 20.28 -32.07 7.14
N PHE A 267 20.37 -33.35 7.35
CA PHE A 267 20.91 -33.95 8.57
C PHE A 267 22.23 -34.65 8.29
N TYR A 268 23.26 -34.35 9.09
CA TYR A 268 24.63 -34.83 8.87
C TYR A 268 25.16 -35.54 10.12
N ARG A 269 26.01 -36.57 9.89
CA ARG A 269 26.83 -37.20 10.93
C ARG A 269 28.04 -36.37 11.29
N ALA A 270 28.76 -36.79 12.33
CA ALA A 270 30.02 -36.17 12.79
C ALA A 270 31.10 -36.14 11.70
N ASP A 271 31.10 -37.06 10.76
CA ASP A 271 32.03 -37.11 9.61
C ASP A 271 31.57 -36.26 8.40
N ASN A 272 30.52 -35.45 8.58
CA ASN A 272 29.88 -34.64 7.55
C ASN A 272 29.18 -35.46 6.43
N SER A 273 29.02 -36.79 6.58
CA SER A 273 28.18 -37.54 5.66
C SER A 273 26.70 -37.23 5.93
N GLU A 274 25.95 -36.99 4.85
CA GLU A 274 24.51 -36.72 4.94
C GLU A 274 23.75 -38.00 5.35
N VAL A 275 22.82 -37.84 6.31
CA VAL A 275 21.92 -38.91 6.77
C VAL A 275 20.65 -38.92 5.94
N VAL A 276 20.03 -37.73 5.84
CA VAL A 276 18.76 -37.53 5.15
C VAL A 276 18.54 -36.06 4.85
N THR A 277 17.83 -35.78 3.76
CA THR A 277 17.28 -34.46 3.45
C THR A 277 15.77 -34.50 3.48
N TYR A 278 15.14 -33.53 4.13
CA TYR A 278 13.71 -33.34 4.18
C TYR A 278 13.33 -32.04 3.46
N ASN A 279 12.55 -32.18 2.36
CA ASN A 279 12.06 -31.01 1.62
C ASN A 279 10.79 -30.47 2.28
N MET A 280 10.78 -29.19 2.64
CA MET A 280 9.64 -28.50 3.21
C MET A 280 9.16 -27.42 2.24
N THR A 281 7.87 -27.37 1.96
CA THR A 281 7.27 -26.39 1.05
C THR A 281 6.21 -25.56 1.76
N ASN A 282 6.06 -24.32 1.30
CA ASN A 282 5.05 -23.39 1.81
C ASN A 282 5.17 -23.09 3.32
N ILE A 283 6.39 -23.04 3.86
CA ILE A 283 6.61 -22.73 5.27
C ILE A 283 6.44 -21.22 5.48
N PRO A 284 5.50 -20.76 6.33
CA PRO A 284 5.28 -19.34 6.56
C PRO A 284 6.45 -18.72 7.31
N LEU A 285 7.03 -17.63 6.75
CA LEU A 285 8.00 -16.77 7.44
C LEU A 285 7.50 -15.34 7.35
N GLN A 286 7.18 -14.75 8.48
CA GLN A 286 6.67 -13.39 8.56
C GLN A 286 7.52 -12.56 9.51
N GLN A 287 7.84 -11.33 9.11
CA GLN A 287 8.55 -10.37 9.95
C GLN A 287 7.83 -10.22 11.30
N ASN A 288 8.62 -10.22 12.39
CA ASN A 288 8.11 -10.14 13.77
C ASN A 288 7.28 -11.37 14.22
N TYR A 289 7.40 -12.51 13.51
CA TYR A 289 6.75 -13.76 13.90
C TYR A 289 7.78 -14.87 14.09
N ARG A 290 7.40 -15.85 14.94
CA ARG A 290 8.13 -17.12 15.12
C ARG A 290 7.37 -18.21 14.39
N THR A 291 8.05 -18.98 13.56
CA THR A 291 7.51 -20.17 12.93
C THR A 291 8.16 -21.40 13.54
N ASN A 292 7.36 -22.29 14.11
CA ASN A 292 7.78 -23.56 14.65
C ASN A 292 7.33 -24.67 13.70
N VAL A 293 8.27 -25.46 13.18
CA VAL A 293 8.01 -26.62 12.32
C VAL A 293 8.35 -27.88 13.10
N THR A 294 7.40 -28.78 13.24
CA THR A 294 7.56 -30.02 14.01
C THR A 294 7.14 -31.23 13.18
N GLY A 295 7.94 -32.29 13.15
CA GLY A 295 7.60 -33.52 12.41
C GLY A 295 8.59 -34.65 12.63
N ALA A 296 8.27 -35.85 12.13
CA ALA A 296 9.18 -36.97 12.11
C ALA A 296 10.15 -36.86 10.93
N LEU A 297 11.15 -35.98 11.07
CA LEU A 297 12.00 -35.54 9.96
C LEU A 297 13.08 -36.54 9.57
N LEU A 298 13.51 -37.39 10.50
CA LEU A 298 14.59 -38.35 10.29
C LEU A 298 14.09 -39.66 9.65
N THR A 299 12.90 -40.07 10.00
CA THR A 299 12.26 -41.27 9.43
C THR A 299 11.36 -40.95 8.23
N GLN A 300 11.11 -39.65 7.99
CA GLN A 300 10.24 -39.14 6.93
C GLN A 300 8.81 -39.72 7.00
N THR A 301 8.34 -40.01 8.22
CA THR A 301 6.99 -40.57 8.45
C THR A 301 6.09 -39.51 9.08
N GLY A 302 4.88 -39.38 8.57
CA GLY A 302 3.87 -38.48 9.13
C GLY A 302 3.78 -37.13 8.42
N THR A 303 2.94 -36.23 8.95
CA THR A 303 2.68 -34.89 8.45
C THR A 303 3.49 -33.88 9.26
N LEU A 304 3.94 -32.80 8.59
CA LEU A 304 4.53 -31.64 9.27
C LEU A 304 3.43 -30.87 10.01
N HIS A 305 3.75 -30.46 11.22
CA HIS A 305 2.97 -29.47 11.96
C HIS A 305 3.71 -28.14 11.89
N VAL A 306 3.06 -27.10 11.36
CA VAL A 306 3.62 -25.76 11.25
C VAL A 306 2.76 -24.80 12.06
N GLU A 307 3.37 -24.11 13.00
CA GLU A 307 2.73 -23.13 13.86
C GLU A 307 3.44 -21.80 13.73
N THR A 308 2.66 -20.72 13.54
CA THR A 308 3.19 -19.33 13.46
C THR A 308 2.65 -18.55 14.64
N GLU A 309 3.56 -18.06 15.48
CA GLU A 309 3.24 -17.28 16.67
C GLU A 309 3.50 -15.80 16.43
N ALA A 310 2.50 -14.95 16.66
CA ALA A 310 2.64 -13.51 16.60
C ALA A 310 3.47 -12.99 17.77
N ALA A 311 4.45 -12.12 17.46
CA ALA A 311 5.37 -11.52 18.42
C ALA A 311 5.96 -12.56 19.38
N PHE A 312 7.13 -13.01 19.11
CA PHE A 312 7.98 -13.91 19.91
C PHE A 312 7.52 -14.02 21.39
N ALA A 313 6.57 -14.90 21.65
CA ALA A 313 6.09 -15.14 23.02
C ALA A 313 7.10 -16.08 23.71
N GLY A 314 7.89 -15.52 24.61
CA GLY A 314 8.75 -16.20 25.61
C GLY A 314 9.68 -17.33 25.16
N ASP A 315 10.72 -17.55 25.93
CA ASP A 315 11.60 -18.73 25.82
C ASP A 315 10.80 -20.01 25.70
N ASP A 316 11.40 -21.02 25.02
CA ASP A 316 10.85 -22.36 24.91
C ASP A 316 10.04 -22.71 26.17
N ILE A 317 8.73 -22.59 26.06
CA ILE A 317 7.85 -23.02 27.14
C ILE A 317 8.26 -24.48 27.37
N GLU A 318 8.82 -24.80 28.54
CA GLU A 318 8.70 -26.15 29.03
C GLU A 318 7.22 -26.50 28.87
N THR A 319 6.92 -27.29 27.85
CA THR A 319 5.55 -27.76 27.65
C THR A 319 5.25 -28.53 28.93
N THR A 320 4.57 -27.86 29.87
CA THR A 320 3.67 -28.62 30.72
C THR A 320 2.92 -29.52 29.75
N GLU A 321 2.91 -30.84 30.02
CA GLU A 321 2.15 -31.85 29.28
C GLU A 321 0.91 -31.18 28.67
N PRO A 322 0.60 -31.34 27.36
CA PRO A 322 -0.61 -30.77 26.80
C PRO A 322 -1.72 -31.20 27.74
N LYS A 323 -2.32 -30.24 28.47
CA LYS A 323 -3.43 -30.55 29.35
C LYS A 323 -4.43 -31.29 28.49
N ASP A 324 -4.81 -32.51 28.91
CA ASP A 324 -5.58 -33.47 28.13
C ASP A 324 -6.73 -32.74 27.43
N THR A 325 -6.70 -32.72 26.10
CA THR A 325 -7.85 -32.25 25.31
C THR A 325 -9.05 -33.08 25.74
N PRO A 326 -10.18 -32.49 26.16
CA PRO A 326 -11.33 -33.19 26.62
C PRO A 326 -11.74 -34.29 25.65
N THR A 327 -11.88 -35.52 26.14
CA THR A 327 -12.31 -36.68 25.34
C THR A 327 -13.79 -37.02 25.52
N GLU A 328 -14.41 -36.53 26.59
CA GLU A 328 -15.85 -36.71 26.82
C GLU A 328 -16.66 -35.86 25.84
N THR A 329 -17.76 -36.44 25.37
CA THR A 329 -18.72 -35.73 24.52
C THR A 329 -19.22 -34.47 25.21
N GLY A 330 -19.00 -33.29 24.60
CA GLY A 330 -19.37 -32.00 25.14
C GLY A 330 -18.96 -30.86 24.26
N LEU A 331 -19.48 -29.66 24.58
CA LEU A 331 -18.95 -28.37 24.12
C LEU A 331 -18.07 -27.81 25.24
N TYR A 332 -16.91 -27.32 24.88
CA TYR A 332 -15.94 -26.79 25.84
C TYR A 332 -15.52 -25.40 25.41
N TYR A 333 -15.09 -24.56 26.38
CA TYR A 333 -14.46 -23.28 26.14
C TYR A 333 -13.10 -23.21 26.84
N SER A 334 -12.25 -22.32 26.34
CA SER A 334 -10.99 -21.93 26.95
C SER A 334 -10.84 -20.42 26.90
N LEU A 335 -10.25 -19.81 27.95
CA LEU A 335 -9.96 -18.39 28.01
C LEU A 335 -8.48 -18.08 27.72
N ASP A 336 -7.64 -19.10 27.70
CA ASP A 336 -6.19 -19.03 27.43
C ASP A 336 -5.74 -19.90 26.25
N GLY A 337 -6.63 -20.73 25.69
CA GLY A 337 -6.37 -21.69 24.63
C GLY A 337 -5.84 -23.03 25.11
N GLU A 338 -5.60 -23.20 26.42
CA GLU A 338 -4.98 -24.40 27.02
C GLU A 338 -5.92 -25.10 27.98
N ASP A 339 -6.57 -24.40 28.90
CA ASP A 339 -7.46 -24.93 29.90
C ASP A 339 -8.89 -25.03 29.40
N TRP A 340 -9.39 -26.26 29.17
CA TRP A 340 -10.72 -26.48 28.63
C TRP A 340 -11.75 -26.79 29.75
N THR A 341 -12.77 -25.97 29.81
CA THR A 341 -13.91 -26.11 30.73
C THR A 341 -15.16 -26.50 29.96
N LYS A 342 -15.93 -27.47 30.45
CA LYS A 342 -17.18 -27.89 29.82
C LYS A 342 -18.19 -26.76 29.81
N TRP A 343 -18.72 -26.46 28.63
CA TRP A 343 -19.68 -25.39 28.41
C TRP A 343 -21.10 -25.94 28.35
N GLU A 344 -21.76 -25.95 29.51
CA GLU A 344 -23.06 -26.63 29.66
C GLU A 344 -24.25 -25.76 29.27
N THR A 345 -24.10 -24.42 29.36
CA THR A 345 -25.13 -23.42 28.97
C THR A 345 -24.56 -22.46 27.97
N ALA A 346 -25.41 -21.77 27.20
CA ALA A 346 -24.93 -20.73 26.27
C ALA A 346 -24.44 -19.44 26.97
N ASP A 347 -24.43 -19.41 28.30
CA ASP A 347 -23.95 -18.27 29.06
C ASP A 347 -22.42 -18.23 29.05
N MET A 348 -21.87 -17.03 28.91
CA MET A 348 -20.43 -16.82 28.95
C MET A 348 -19.91 -16.90 30.39
N PRO A 349 -18.66 -17.43 30.58
CA PRO A 349 -18.03 -17.48 31.90
C PRO A 349 -18.01 -16.11 32.59
N GLU A 350 -18.09 -16.11 33.94
CA GLU A 350 -17.90 -14.90 34.73
C GLU A 350 -16.42 -14.48 34.73
N GLY A 351 -16.17 -13.18 34.88
CA GLY A 351 -14.82 -12.62 34.96
C GLY A 351 -14.48 -11.66 33.82
N THR A 352 -13.25 -11.15 33.84
CA THR A 352 -12.68 -10.26 32.81
C THR A 352 -11.63 -11.04 32.04
N TYR A 353 -11.83 -11.20 30.73
CA TYR A 353 -10.91 -11.84 29.79
C TYR A 353 -11.06 -11.20 28.42
N SER A 354 -9.99 -11.23 27.63
CA SER A 354 -9.96 -10.64 26.27
C SER A 354 -9.96 -11.70 25.15
N SER A 355 -9.71 -12.96 25.49
CA SER A 355 -9.66 -14.07 24.54
C SER A 355 -10.66 -15.18 24.89
N PHE A 356 -11.10 -15.92 23.86
CA PHE A 356 -12.04 -17.02 23.98
C PHE A 356 -11.82 -18.03 22.87
N ALA A 357 -11.72 -19.31 23.22
CA ALA A 357 -11.71 -20.41 22.28
C ALA A 357 -12.84 -21.40 22.59
N ALA A 358 -13.33 -22.13 21.55
CA ALA A 358 -14.33 -23.16 21.71
C ALA A 358 -13.89 -24.47 21.05
N LEU A 359 -14.26 -25.61 21.68
CA LEU A 359 -13.95 -26.96 21.23
C LEU A 359 -15.21 -27.83 21.25
N SER A 360 -15.46 -28.54 20.16
CA SER A 360 -16.54 -29.50 20.01
C SER A 360 -16.02 -30.96 20.13
N VAL A 361 -16.50 -31.71 21.07
CA VAL A 361 -16.15 -33.12 21.23
C VAL A 361 -17.40 -33.99 21.05
N GLY A 362 -17.27 -35.12 20.32
CA GLY A 362 -18.36 -36.04 20.07
C GLY A 362 -19.52 -35.44 19.27
N GLY A 363 -19.23 -34.47 18.40
CA GLY A 363 -20.20 -33.84 17.49
C GLY A 363 -21.14 -32.80 18.12
N GLN A 364 -20.83 -32.34 19.33
CA GLN A 364 -21.54 -31.22 19.93
C GLN A 364 -21.28 -29.93 19.13
N LYS A 365 -22.24 -29.02 19.10
CA LYS A 365 -22.23 -27.87 18.17
C LYS A 365 -22.45 -26.55 18.85
N LEU A 366 -21.70 -25.54 18.41
CA LEU A 366 -22.02 -24.14 18.69
C LEU A 366 -23.35 -23.76 18.03
N THR A 367 -24.16 -23.00 18.73
CA THR A 367 -25.41 -22.44 18.22
C THR A 367 -25.29 -20.92 18.04
N GLN A 368 -26.28 -20.32 17.38
CA GLN A 368 -26.34 -18.84 17.27
C GLN A 368 -26.41 -18.15 18.64
N ASN A 369 -27.03 -18.76 19.63
CA ASN A 369 -27.07 -18.18 21.01
C ASN A 369 -25.68 -18.09 21.62
N HIS A 370 -24.82 -19.11 21.40
CA HIS A 370 -23.42 -19.06 21.83
C HIS A 370 -22.67 -17.91 21.13
N LEU A 371 -22.83 -17.72 19.82
CA LEU A 371 -22.20 -16.60 19.10
C LEU A 371 -22.66 -15.22 19.62
N THR A 372 -23.95 -15.08 19.93
CA THR A 372 -24.48 -13.84 20.50
C THR A 372 -23.84 -13.55 21.87
N ALA A 373 -23.76 -14.55 22.72
CA ALA A 373 -23.14 -14.44 24.03
C ALA A 373 -21.63 -14.08 23.93
N ILE A 374 -20.90 -14.70 22.98
CA ILE A 374 -19.48 -14.38 22.68
C ILE A 374 -19.36 -12.90 22.25
N LYS A 375 -20.18 -12.45 21.30
CA LYS A 375 -20.18 -11.06 20.80
C LYS A 375 -20.39 -10.04 21.92
N ASP A 376 -21.35 -10.30 22.81
CA ASP A 376 -21.75 -9.39 23.88
C ASP A 376 -20.64 -9.17 24.93
N ARG A 377 -19.61 -10.02 24.93
CA ARG A 377 -18.42 -9.89 25.80
C ARG A 377 -17.37 -8.92 25.29
N ASN A 378 -17.50 -8.46 24.04
CA ASN A 378 -16.58 -7.48 23.43
C ASN A 378 -15.11 -7.92 23.50
N LEU A 379 -14.84 -9.16 23.08
CA LEU A 379 -13.53 -9.82 23.14
C LEU A 379 -12.58 -9.32 22.06
N GLU A 380 -11.27 -9.41 22.33
CA GLU A 380 -10.22 -9.09 21.36
C GLU A 380 -9.88 -10.27 20.46
N VAL A 381 -9.87 -11.49 21.00
CA VAL A 381 -9.49 -12.72 20.29
C VAL A 381 -10.59 -13.77 20.44
N ILE A 382 -11.04 -14.32 19.31
CA ILE A 382 -12.03 -15.38 19.26
C ILE A 382 -11.50 -16.49 18.35
N ASP A 383 -11.26 -17.68 18.93
CA ASP A 383 -10.83 -18.88 18.19
C ASP A 383 -11.92 -19.94 18.23
N LEU A 384 -12.54 -20.21 17.09
CA LEU A 384 -13.56 -21.26 16.94
C LEU A 384 -13.08 -22.41 16.04
N SER A 385 -11.78 -22.48 15.70
CA SER A 385 -11.22 -23.47 14.78
C SER A 385 -11.48 -24.93 15.21
N LYS A 386 -11.50 -25.19 16.51
CA LYS A 386 -11.76 -26.52 17.08
C LYS A 386 -13.25 -26.79 17.36
N ALA A 387 -14.12 -25.84 17.04
CA ALA A 387 -15.56 -25.97 17.25
C ALA A 387 -16.29 -26.32 15.94
N ILE A 388 -17.47 -26.91 16.09
CA ILE A 388 -18.40 -27.17 14.98
C ILE A 388 -19.62 -26.28 15.19
N PHE A 389 -19.97 -25.49 14.20
CA PHE A 389 -21.20 -24.72 14.22
C PHE A 389 -22.40 -25.58 13.79
N GLU A 390 -23.58 -25.32 14.34
CA GLU A 390 -24.81 -26.11 14.08
C GLU A 390 -25.23 -26.16 12.62
N ARG A 391 -24.76 -25.19 11.82
CA ARG A 391 -24.99 -25.04 10.38
C ARG A 391 -23.66 -24.85 9.67
N ASN A 392 -23.68 -24.91 8.34
CA ASN A 392 -22.52 -24.59 7.51
C ASN A 392 -22.32 -23.06 7.26
N THR A 393 -23.10 -22.21 7.94
CA THR A 393 -23.00 -20.75 7.91
C THR A 393 -23.48 -20.15 9.22
N MET A 394 -22.95 -18.99 9.54
CA MET A 394 -23.39 -18.13 10.65
C MET A 394 -24.41 -17.09 10.16
N PHE A 395 -24.94 -16.27 11.05
CA PHE A 395 -25.89 -15.23 10.66
C PHE A 395 -25.18 -13.96 10.16
N ASN A 396 -25.87 -13.20 9.30
CA ASN A 396 -25.44 -11.88 8.89
C ASN A 396 -25.23 -10.96 10.11
N ASN A 397 -24.29 -10.03 10.03
CA ASN A 397 -24.04 -9.01 11.05
C ASN A 397 -23.60 -9.57 12.43
N SER A 398 -23.18 -10.84 12.52
CA SER A 398 -22.88 -11.49 13.82
C SER A 398 -21.86 -10.72 14.66
N PHE A 399 -20.85 -10.12 14.04
CA PHE A 399 -19.83 -9.29 14.72
C PHE A 399 -19.78 -7.84 14.18
N GLU A 400 -20.86 -7.37 13.53
CA GLU A 400 -20.93 -5.98 13.07
C GLU A 400 -20.64 -5.00 14.20
N ASN A 401 -19.68 -4.06 13.96
CA ASN A 401 -19.24 -3.02 14.91
C ASN A 401 -18.60 -3.55 16.21
N SER A 402 -18.05 -4.78 16.19
CA SER A 402 -17.26 -5.30 17.31
C SER A 402 -15.86 -4.67 17.29
N THR A 403 -15.74 -3.44 17.80
CA THR A 403 -14.52 -2.63 17.70
C THR A 403 -13.38 -3.10 18.61
N ALA A 404 -13.63 -3.94 19.63
CA ALA A 404 -12.57 -4.56 20.39
C ALA A 404 -11.90 -5.72 19.64
N LEU A 405 -12.62 -6.36 18.72
CA LEU A 405 -12.17 -7.56 18.03
C LEU A 405 -10.91 -7.32 17.18
N ARG A 406 -9.86 -8.08 17.45
CA ARG A 406 -8.56 -8.03 16.76
C ARG A 406 -8.29 -9.28 15.94
N SER A 407 -8.75 -10.44 16.43
CA SER A 407 -8.55 -11.72 15.76
C SER A 407 -9.78 -12.60 15.84
N PHE A 408 -10.13 -13.28 14.74
CA PHE A 408 -11.23 -14.24 14.68
C PHE A 408 -10.86 -15.43 13.80
N ILE A 409 -11.06 -16.66 14.29
CA ILE A 409 -10.86 -17.87 13.52
C ILE A 409 -12.21 -18.63 13.42
N PHE A 410 -12.61 -18.89 12.18
CA PHE A 410 -13.87 -19.59 11.90
C PHE A 410 -13.82 -21.10 12.24
N PRO A 411 -14.98 -21.72 12.60
CA PRO A 411 -15.13 -23.16 12.62
C PRO A 411 -14.92 -23.77 11.23
N GLU A 412 -14.26 -24.95 11.15
CA GLU A 412 -13.93 -25.62 9.89
C GLU A 412 -15.14 -25.93 9.00
N ASN A 413 -16.33 -26.11 9.59
CA ASN A 413 -17.54 -26.46 8.83
C ASN A 413 -18.26 -25.26 8.18
N ILE A 414 -17.72 -24.05 8.27
CA ILE A 414 -18.31 -22.86 7.64
C ILE A 414 -17.91 -22.80 6.17
N THR A 415 -18.90 -22.76 5.29
CA THR A 415 -18.71 -22.81 3.83
C THR A 415 -18.78 -21.45 3.13
N TYR A 416 -19.12 -20.38 3.82
CA TYR A 416 -19.05 -19.01 3.34
C TYR A 416 -19.13 -18.01 4.48
N MET A 417 -18.55 -16.83 4.28
CA MET A 417 -18.70 -15.69 5.19
C MET A 417 -20.05 -15.01 4.94
N PRO A 418 -20.90 -14.83 5.98
CA PRO A 418 -22.15 -14.11 5.85
C PRO A 418 -21.98 -12.62 5.52
N ALA A 419 -23.09 -11.99 5.05
CA ALA A 419 -23.05 -10.56 4.77
C ALA A 419 -22.85 -9.72 6.04
N TYR A 420 -22.01 -8.68 5.93
CA TYR A 420 -21.71 -7.68 6.97
C TYR A 420 -21.15 -8.31 8.27
N PHE A 421 -20.51 -9.47 8.18
CA PHE A 421 -20.10 -10.25 9.36
C PHE A 421 -19.18 -9.46 10.28
N PHE A 422 -18.13 -8.83 9.74
CA PHE A 422 -17.18 -7.98 10.46
C PHE A 422 -17.31 -6.49 10.11
N LYS A 423 -18.41 -6.06 9.50
CA LYS A 423 -18.56 -4.65 9.13
C LYS A 423 -18.33 -3.73 10.32
N GLY A 424 -17.39 -2.78 10.18
CA GLY A 424 -17.05 -1.81 11.22
C GLY A 424 -16.19 -2.35 12.36
N CYS A 425 -15.61 -3.56 12.25
CA CYS A 425 -14.61 -4.07 13.18
C CYS A 425 -13.27 -3.34 12.95
N SER A 426 -13.19 -2.08 13.40
CA SER A 426 -12.09 -1.17 13.07
C SER A 426 -10.71 -1.62 13.59
N ASN A 427 -10.65 -2.46 14.63
CA ASN A 427 -9.42 -2.99 15.20
C ASN A 427 -9.09 -4.42 14.75
N LEU A 428 -9.87 -5.01 13.84
CA LEU A 428 -9.62 -6.36 13.31
C LEU A 428 -8.32 -6.37 12.49
N VAL A 429 -7.37 -7.22 12.87
CA VAL A 429 -6.06 -7.35 12.20
C VAL A 429 -5.84 -8.72 11.58
N SER A 430 -6.54 -9.75 12.06
CA SER A 430 -6.34 -11.13 11.61
C SER A 430 -7.66 -11.90 11.53
N VAL A 431 -7.83 -12.70 10.47
CA VAL A 431 -8.98 -13.59 10.30
C VAL A 431 -8.52 -14.93 9.74
N GLY A 432 -8.81 -16.03 10.47
CA GLY A 432 -8.65 -17.39 9.98
C GLY A 432 -9.90 -17.84 9.23
N LEU A 433 -9.83 -17.89 7.89
CA LEU A 433 -10.87 -18.41 7.01
C LEU A 433 -10.69 -19.92 6.84
N THR A 434 -11.76 -20.66 6.51
CA THR A 434 -11.71 -22.11 6.31
C THR A 434 -11.56 -22.50 4.85
N ASP A 435 -10.91 -23.61 4.56
CA ASP A 435 -10.77 -24.16 3.19
C ASP A 435 -12.12 -24.61 2.59
N ALA A 436 -13.17 -24.69 3.39
CA ALA A 436 -14.52 -24.99 2.93
C ALA A 436 -15.26 -23.74 2.40
N MET A 437 -14.74 -22.52 2.61
CA MET A 437 -15.39 -21.29 2.18
C MET A 437 -15.33 -21.11 0.67
N THR A 438 -16.47 -20.76 0.07
CA THR A 438 -16.61 -20.56 -1.39
C THR A 438 -16.80 -19.09 -1.78
N TYR A 439 -17.24 -18.24 -0.86
CA TYR A 439 -17.37 -16.81 -1.10
C TYR A 439 -17.29 -15.97 0.18
N ILE A 440 -16.91 -14.71 0.01
CA ILE A 440 -16.99 -13.66 1.02
C ILE A 440 -18.29 -12.89 0.80
N GLY A 441 -19.14 -12.82 1.81
CA GLY A 441 -20.46 -12.17 1.76
C GLY A 441 -20.37 -10.65 1.58
N ALA A 442 -21.47 -10.04 1.17
CA ALA A 442 -21.55 -8.59 0.96
C ALA A 442 -21.14 -7.82 2.21
N GLY A 443 -20.20 -6.87 2.08
CA GLY A 443 -19.67 -6.09 3.19
C GLY A 443 -18.99 -6.91 4.29
N GLY A 444 -18.52 -8.13 4.01
CA GLY A 444 -17.96 -9.04 5.01
C GLY A 444 -16.89 -8.41 5.90
N PHE A 445 -16.00 -7.62 5.29
CA PHE A 445 -14.93 -6.84 5.95
C PHE A 445 -15.13 -5.33 5.81
N GLN A 446 -16.31 -4.85 5.45
CA GLN A 446 -16.52 -3.41 5.24
C GLN A 446 -16.07 -2.57 6.44
N ASN A 447 -15.20 -1.56 6.21
CA ASN A 447 -14.65 -0.66 7.23
C ASN A 447 -13.81 -1.38 8.33
N CYS A 448 -13.16 -2.51 8.02
CA CYS A 448 -12.14 -3.11 8.88
C CYS A 448 -10.81 -2.34 8.67
N THR A 449 -10.70 -1.16 9.28
CA THR A 449 -9.62 -0.20 8.97
C THR A 449 -8.25 -0.61 9.46
N SER A 450 -8.12 -1.52 10.42
CA SER A 450 -6.83 -2.06 10.89
C SER A 450 -6.37 -3.32 10.14
N LEU A 451 -7.22 -3.86 9.26
CA LEU A 451 -6.89 -5.06 8.48
C LEU A 451 -5.84 -4.71 7.42
N THR A 452 -4.67 -5.35 7.49
CA THR A 452 -3.55 -5.09 6.57
C THR A 452 -3.42 -6.15 5.49
N GLU A 453 -3.82 -7.37 5.77
CA GLU A 453 -3.78 -8.49 4.82
C GLU A 453 -4.94 -9.45 5.04
N VAL A 454 -5.37 -10.13 3.98
CA VAL A 454 -6.30 -11.26 4.04
C VAL A 454 -5.84 -12.32 3.06
N THR A 455 -5.60 -13.53 3.59
CA THR A 455 -5.36 -14.70 2.76
C THR A 455 -6.69 -15.42 2.54
N LEU A 456 -7.18 -15.38 1.31
CA LEU A 456 -8.39 -16.09 0.90
C LEU A 456 -8.03 -17.56 0.60
N PRO A 457 -8.78 -18.56 1.13
CA PRO A 457 -8.63 -19.94 0.72
C PRO A 457 -8.81 -20.14 -0.80
N GLU A 458 -8.16 -21.14 -1.37
CA GLU A 458 -8.27 -21.44 -2.81
C GLU A 458 -9.70 -21.75 -3.27
N SER A 459 -10.54 -22.23 -2.38
CA SER A 459 -11.96 -22.50 -2.59
C SER A 459 -12.82 -21.23 -2.76
N VAL A 460 -12.32 -20.06 -2.32
CA VAL A 460 -13.04 -18.80 -2.47
C VAL A 460 -12.90 -18.30 -3.91
N THR A 461 -14.00 -18.30 -4.63
CA THR A 461 -14.07 -17.87 -6.03
C THR A 461 -14.90 -16.61 -6.24
N THR A 462 -15.63 -16.17 -5.24
CA THR A 462 -16.58 -15.05 -5.36
C THR A 462 -16.39 -14.03 -4.22
N LEU A 463 -16.20 -12.78 -4.60
CA LEU A 463 -16.25 -11.62 -3.71
C LEU A 463 -17.53 -10.83 -3.97
N ARG A 464 -18.41 -10.73 -2.96
CA ARG A 464 -19.68 -10.03 -3.09
C ARG A 464 -19.55 -8.53 -2.82
N THR A 465 -20.55 -7.78 -3.23
CA THR A 465 -20.65 -6.31 -3.13
C THR A 465 -20.06 -5.78 -1.81
N MET A 466 -19.14 -4.80 -1.89
CA MET A 466 -18.51 -4.11 -0.74
C MET A 466 -17.69 -5.01 0.18
N ALA A 467 -17.25 -6.21 -0.25
CA ALA A 467 -16.59 -7.17 0.64
C ALA A 467 -15.45 -6.58 1.47
N PHE A 468 -14.62 -5.71 0.88
CA PHE A 468 -13.50 -5.02 1.54
C PHE A 468 -13.63 -3.49 1.52
N ARG A 469 -14.82 -2.96 1.21
CA ARG A 469 -15.03 -1.51 1.12
C ARG A 469 -14.56 -0.79 2.38
N GLY A 470 -13.70 0.24 2.23
CA GLY A 470 -13.21 1.07 3.34
C GLY A 470 -12.20 0.39 4.25
N CYS A 471 -11.57 -0.72 3.82
CA CYS A 471 -10.41 -1.30 4.49
C CYS A 471 -9.16 -0.46 4.16
N THR A 472 -9.07 0.74 4.72
CA THR A 472 -8.10 1.76 4.32
C THR A 472 -6.65 1.32 4.43
N ASN A 473 -6.30 0.45 5.38
CA ASN A 473 -4.94 -0.07 5.57
C ASN A 473 -4.68 -1.43 4.90
N LEU A 474 -5.66 -2.00 4.20
CA LEU A 474 -5.48 -3.27 3.50
C LEU A 474 -4.41 -3.11 2.40
N ARG A 475 -3.33 -3.91 2.50
CA ARG A 475 -2.20 -3.91 1.57
C ARG A 475 -2.26 -5.07 0.59
N THR A 476 -2.55 -6.26 1.11
CA THR A 476 -2.52 -7.48 0.31
C THR A 476 -3.77 -8.32 0.48
N VAL A 477 -4.24 -8.86 -0.64
CA VAL A 477 -5.25 -9.90 -0.73
C VAL A 477 -4.95 -10.74 -1.97
N ASN A 478 -4.96 -12.08 -1.83
CA ASN A 478 -4.74 -12.97 -2.96
C ASN A 478 -6.03 -13.10 -3.80
N LEU A 479 -5.96 -12.70 -5.07
CA LEU A 479 -7.12 -12.69 -5.99
C LEU A 479 -7.03 -13.75 -7.11
N SER A 480 -5.99 -14.59 -7.12
CA SER A 480 -5.71 -15.54 -8.22
C SER A 480 -6.85 -16.52 -8.53
N ASN A 481 -7.64 -16.88 -7.53
CA ASN A 481 -8.74 -17.85 -7.67
C ASN A 481 -10.12 -17.18 -7.80
N ILE A 482 -10.19 -15.85 -7.78
CA ILE A 482 -11.45 -15.13 -7.85
C ILE A 482 -11.92 -15.06 -9.29
N THR A 483 -13.09 -15.62 -9.56
CA THR A 483 -13.75 -15.61 -10.88
C THR A 483 -14.94 -14.66 -10.92
N THR A 484 -15.48 -14.28 -9.78
CA THR A 484 -16.64 -13.39 -9.70
C THR A 484 -16.35 -12.19 -8.81
N TYR A 485 -16.39 -11.02 -9.43
CA TYR A 485 -16.22 -9.71 -8.80
C TYR A 485 -17.54 -8.95 -8.85
N GLU A 486 -18.04 -8.52 -7.68
CA GLU A 486 -19.20 -7.62 -7.64
C GLU A 486 -18.74 -6.16 -7.46
N ARG A 487 -19.68 -5.21 -7.46
CA ARG A 487 -19.37 -3.79 -7.35
C ARG A 487 -18.84 -3.37 -5.98
N LEU A 488 -18.11 -2.22 -5.93
CA LEU A 488 -17.64 -1.57 -4.68
C LEU A 488 -16.69 -2.43 -3.84
N LEU A 489 -16.05 -3.44 -4.42
CA LEU A 489 -15.31 -4.46 -3.64
C LEU A 489 -14.23 -3.86 -2.78
N PHE A 490 -13.39 -2.99 -3.36
CA PHE A 490 -12.22 -2.40 -2.71
C PHE A 490 -12.31 -0.88 -2.64
N GLU A 491 -13.51 -0.29 -2.80
CA GLU A 491 -13.67 1.17 -2.72
C GLU A 491 -13.07 1.70 -1.42
N GLY A 492 -12.10 2.63 -1.54
CA GLY A 492 -11.42 3.24 -0.39
C GLY A 492 -10.34 2.38 0.27
N CYS A 493 -9.87 1.29 -0.36
CA CYS A 493 -8.68 0.57 0.07
C CYS A 493 -7.43 1.32 -0.40
N GLU A 494 -7.12 2.44 0.24
CA GLU A 494 -6.12 3.42 -0.22
C GLU A 494 -4.71 2.83 -0.36
N HIS A 495 -4.36 1.88 0.51
CA HIS A 495 -3.03 1.26 0.59
C HIS A 495 -2.95 -0.12 -0.09
N LEU A 496 -3.96 -0.51 -0.88
CA LEU A 496 -3.98 -1.82 -1.54
C LEU A 496 -2.86 -1.92 -2.61
N GLU A 497 -1.81 -2.66 -2.28
CA GLU A 497 -0.56 -2.75 -3.05
C GLU A 497 -0.63 -3.88 -4.09
N ILE A 498 -1.53 -3.78 -5.05
CA ILE A 498 -1.57 -4.69 -6.19
C ILE A 498 -0.72 -4.09 -7.31
N GLN A 499 0.42 -4.71 -7.64
CA GLN A 499 1.32 -4.24 -8.70
C GLN A 499 0.65 -4.30 -10.07
N ASN A 500 -0.12 -5.36 -10.32
CA ASN A 500 -0.92 -5.51 -11.52
C ASN A 500 -2.24 -6.23 -11.20
N VAL A 501 -3.37 -5.54 -11.36
CA VAL A 501 -4.70 -6.16 -11.25
C VAL A 501 -4.96 -6.95 -12.52
N THR A 502 -5.21 -8.26 -12.40
CA THR A 502 -5.63 -9.12 -13.49
C THR A 502 -7.05 -9.61 -13.24
N PHE A 503 -7.86 -9.62 -14.28
CA PHE A 503 -9.24 -10.12 -14.26
C PHE A 503 -9.36 -11.46 -15.00
N PRO A 504 -10.39 -12.28 -14.73
CA PRO A 504 -10.67 -13.48 -15.49
C PRO A 504 -10.82 -13.20 -17.00
N ASP A 505 -10.26 -14.08 -17.84
CA ASP A 505 -10.22 -13.88 -19.29
C ASP A 505 -11.61 -13.81 -19.96
N ASP A 506 -12.62 -14.42 -19.34
CA ASP A 506 -14.02 -14.43 -19.79
C ASP A 506 -14.85 -13.24 -19.30
N MET A 507 -14.23 -12.35 -18.54
CA MET A 507 -14.95 -11.18 -17.99
C MET A 507 -15.18 -10.13 -19.07
N THR A 508 -16.45 -9.76 -19.31
CA THR A 508 -16.86 -8.77 -20.32
C THR A 508 -17.16 -7.39 -19.73
N ALA A 509 -17.28 -7.26 -18.42
CA ALA A 509 -17.56 -5.98 -17.76
C ALA A 509 -16.80 -5.82 -16.45
N ILE A 510 -16.12 -4.69 -16.28
CA ILE A 510 -15.53 -4.29 -15.00
C ILE A 510 -16.63 -3.66 -14.13
N PRO A 511 -16.86 -4.14 -12.91
CA PRO A 511 -17.93 -3.63 -12.05
C PRO A 511 -17.74 -2.18 -11.59
N ASP A 512 -18.85 -1.53 -11.25
CA ASP A 512 -18.88 -0.17 -10.72
C ASP A 512 -18.06 -0.05 -9.45
N GLN A 513 -17.24 1.00 -9.37
CA GLN A 513 -16.46 1.43 -8.19
C GLN A 513 -15.59 0.31 -7.57
N ILE A 514 -15.22 -0.70 -8.37
CA ILE A 514 -14.52 -1.88 -7.86
C ILE A 514 -13.23 -1.50 -7.12
N PHE A 515 -12.46 -0.53 -7.63
CA PHE A 515 -11.21 -0.01 -7.05
C PHE A 515 -11.23 1.49 -6.80
N ALA A 516 -12.40 2.12 -6.72
CA ALA A 516 -12.47 3.57 -6.50
C ALA A 516 -11.65 3.98 -5.25
N ASN A 517 -10.77 4.99 -5.39
CA ASN A 517 -9.85 5.48 -4.36
C ASN A 517 -8.79 4.47 -3.86
N CYS A 518 -8.44 3.45 -4.66
CA CYS A 518 -7.30 2.58 -4.40
C CYS A 518 -6.01 3.23 -4.92
N LYS A 519 -5.37 4.08 -4.13
CA LYS A 519 -4.27 4.97 -4.55
C LYS A 519 -2.96 4.23 -4.86
N SER A 520 -2.78 3.02 -4.33
CA SER A 520 -1.52 2.26 -4.45
C SER A 520 -1.50 1.24 -5.62
N ILE A 521 -2.61 1.03 -6.33
CA ILE A 521 -2.65 0.20 -7.53
C ILE A 521 -1.79 0.85 -8.63
N ARG A 522 -0.91 0.07 -9.29
CA ARG A 522 0.05 0.56 -10.28
C ARG A 522 -0.33 0.27 -11.73
N ALA A 523 -0.85 -0.91 -12.01
CA ALA A 523 -1.22 -1.35 -13.35
C ALA A 523 -2.51 -2.19 -13.33
N VAL A 524 -3.15 -2.26 -14.50
CA VAL A 524 -4.34 -3.09 -14.70
C VAL A 524 -4.19 -3.83 -16.03
N THR A 525 -4.36 -5.16 -16.00
CA THR A 525 -4.45 -5.99 -17.20
C THR A 525 -5.92 -6.35 -17.43
N PHE A 526 -6.49 -5.84 -18.51
CA PHE A 526 -7.88 -6.10 -18.87
C PHE A 526 -8.03 -7.40 -19.68
N PRO A 527 -9.13 -8.15 -19.50
CA PRO A 527 -9.43 -9.31 -20.32
C PRO A 527 -9.67 -8.92 -21.78
N SER A 528 -9.23 -9.77 -22.71
CA SER A 528 -9.30 -9.47 -24.15
C SER A 528 -10.72 -9.32 -24.72
N GLN A 529 -11.73 -9.83 -24.01
CA GLN A 529 -13.15 -9.77 -24.37
C GLN A 529 -13.92 -8.68 -23.62
N LEU A 530 -13.21 -7.77 -22.92
CA LEU A 530 -13.86 -6.71 -22.15
C LEU A 530 -14.66 -5.77 -23.05
N GLU A 531 -15.93 -5.56 -22.76
CA GLU A 531 -16.84 -4.67 -23.48
C GLU A 531 -17.13 -3.38 -22.71
N THR A 532 -17.20 -3.46 -21.37
CA THR A 532 -17.64 -2.32 -20.53
C THR A 532 -16.73 -2.11 -19.32
N ILE A 533 -16.40 -0.84 -19.04
CA ILE A 533 -15.76 -0.41 -17.80
C ILE A 533 -16.76 0.42 -16.99
N GLY A 534 -17.13 -0.06 -15.81
CA GLY A 534 -18.22 0.46 -15.01
C GLY A 534 -17.99 1.85 -14.40
N TYR A 535 -19.07 2.41 -13.85
CA TYR A 535 -19.11 3.71 -13.17
C TYR A 535 -18.01 3.85 -12.10
N ASN A 536 -17.16 4.89 -12.20
CA ASN A 536 -16.06 5.17 -11.28
C ASN A 536 -15.15 3.97 -10.97
N ALA A 537 -15.00 2.99 -11.87
CA ALA A 537 -14.31 1.73 -11.59
C ALA A 537 -12.90 1.91 -11.02
N PHE A 538 -12.13 2.88 -11.55
CA PHE A 538 -10.77 3.24 -11.14
C PHE A 538 -10.65 4.71 -10.71
N SER A 539 -11.77 5.36 -10.38
CA SER A 539 -11.74 6.77 -9.95
C SER A 539 -10.86 6.94 -8.70
N GLY A 540 -9.95 7.92 -8.71
CA GLY A 540 -9.04 8.20 -7.60
C GLY A 540 -7.87 7.21 -7.44
N CYS A 541 -7.67 6.29 -8.41
CA CYS A 541 -6.50 5.40 -8.43
C CYS A 541 -5.25 6.15 -8.92
N SER A 542 -4.73 7.05 -8.09
CA SER A 542 -3.61 7.93 -8.46
C SER A 542 -2.27 7.19 -8.68
N GLY A 543 -2.18 5.92 -8.30
CA GLY A 543 -1.03 5.08 -8.60
C GLY A 543 -0.96 4.57 -10.04
N ILE A 544 -2.09 4.56 -10.77
CA ILE A 544 -2.14 4.08 -12.17
C ILE A 544 -1.58 5.15 -13.10
N THR A 545 -0.47 4.81 -13.79
CA THR A 545 0.22 5.71 -14.73
C THR A 545 0.04 5.34 -16.20
N GLU A 546 -0.42 4.12 -16.46
CA GLU A 546 -0.65 3.59 -17.82
C GLU A 546 -1.91 2.72 -17.84
N ILE A 547 -2.68 2.82 -18.93
CA ILE A 547 -3.86 1.99 -19.21
C ILE A 547 -3.83 1.55 -20.66
N ASN A 548 -3.88 0.23 -20.89
CA ASN A 548 -3.96 -0.39 -22.19
C ASN A 548 -5.34 -1.05 -22.36
N LEU A 549 -6.22 -0.42 -23.13
CA LEU A 549 -7.58 -0.89 -23.35
C LEU A 549 -7.62 -1.91 -24.51
N PRO A 550 -8.33 -3.06 -24.37
CA PRO A 550 -8.57 -3.98 -25.45
C PRO A 550 -9.53 -3.37 -26.49
N GLN A 551 -9.38 -3.77 -27.76
CA GLN A 551 -10.20 -3.23 -28.86
C GLN A 551 -11.69 -3.62 -28.79
N SER A 552 -12.03 -4.58 -27.92
CA SER A 552 -13.40 -5.02 -27.65
C SER A 552 -14.21 -4.02 -26.82
N VAL A 553 -13.55 -3.06 -26.14
CA VAL A 553 -14.26 -2.08 -25.29
C VAL A 553 -15.12 -1.15 -26.14
N THR A 554 -16.41 -1.11 -25.82
CA THR A 554 -17.40 -0.27 -26.48
C THR A 554 -17.98 0.82 -25.57
N SER A 555 -17.91 0.64 -24.23
CA SER A 555 -18.40 1.59 -23.26
C SER A 555 -17.43 1.77 -22.09
N ILE A 556 -17.19 3.03 -21.77
CA ILE A 556 -16.45 3.45 -20.57
C ILE A 556 -17.38 4.43 -19.83
N GLU A 557 -17.82 4.02 -18.64
CA GLU A 557 -18.86 4.73 -17.92
C GLU A 557 -18.32 5.98 -17.19
N TYR A 558 -19.26 6.75 -16.61
CA TYR A 558 -19.01 8.00 -15.88
C TYR A 558 -17.82 7.88 -14.92
N GLY A 559 -16.84 8.79 -15.03
CA GLY A 559 -15.72 8.94 -14.11
C GLY A 559 -14.78 7.72 -14.00
N ALA A 560 -14.86 6.76 -14.93
CA ALA A 560 -14.17 5.48 -14.81
C ALA A 560 -12.67 5.59 -14.50
N PHE A 561 -11.99 6.60 -15.03
CA PHE A 561 -10.54 6.87 -14.82
C PHE A 561 -10.28 8.23 -14.17
N ALA A 562 -11.28 8.89 -13.61
CA ALA A 562 -11.11 10.21 -12.99
C ALA A 562 -10.05 10.17 -11.87
N GLY A 563 -9.12 11.14 -11.85
CA GLY A 563 -8.09 11.26 -10.82
C GLY A 563 -7.01 10.17 -10.86
N THR A 564 -6.83 9.49 -12.01
CA THR A 564 -5.66 8.64 -12.26
C THR A 564 -4.46 9.48 -12.72
N SER A 565 -3.24 8.93 -12.62
CA SER A 565 -2.01 9.59 -13.09
C SER A 565 -1.57 9.14 -14.48
N ILE A 566 -2.48 8.67 -15.32
CA ILE A 566 -2.15 8.27 -16.70
C ILE A 566 -1.57 9.44 -17.48
N SER A 567 -0.49 9.18 -18.22
CA SER A 567 0.17 10.20 -19.05
C SER A 567 -0.38 10.25 -20.48
N SER A 568 -0.91 9.15 -20.95
CA SER A 568 -1.53 9.05 -22.28
C SER A 568 -2.65 8.02 -22.29
N ILE A 569 -3.59 8.16 -23.24
CA ILE A 569 -4.66 7.19 -23.47
C ILE A 569 -4.94 7.05 -24.97
N VAL A 570 -5.14 5.81 -25.42
CA VAL A 570 -5.66 5.47 -26.74
C VAL A 570 -6.97 4.74 -26.54
N LEU A 571 -8.07 5.35 -26.98
CA LEU A 571 -9.39 4.75 -26.89
C LEU A 571 -9.65 3.83 -28.07
N PRO A 572 -10.29 2.66 -27.84
CA PRO A 572 -10.74 1.78 -28.92
C PRO A 572 -11.72 2.48 -29.87
N ASN A 573 -11.67 2.14 -31.15
CA ASN A 573 -12.56 2.77 -32.17
C ASN A 573 -14.05 2.54 -31.91
N ALA A 574 -14.40 1.49 -31.20
CA ALA A 574 -15.80 1.19 -30.85
C ALA A 574 -16.36 2.09 -29.73
N VAL A 575 -15.51 2.87 -29.06
CA VAL A 575 -15.97 3.87 -28.07
C VAL A 575 -16.38 5.13 -28.83
N THR A 576 -17.67 5.35 -29.00
CA THR A 576 -18.24 6.50 -29.75
C THR A 576 -18.79 7.61 -28.84
N VAL A 577 -18.83 7.38 -27.53
CA VAL A 577 -19.28 8.35 -26.52
C VAL A 577 -18.22 8.48 -25.43
N LEU A 578 -17.76 9.69 -25.20
CA LEU A 578 -16.90 10.00 -24.04
C LEU A 578 -17.81 10.37 -22.86
N SER A 579 -17.95 9.46 -21.90
CA SER A 579 -18.84 9.64 -20.75
C SER A 579 -18.40 10.81 -19.86
N PRO A 580 -19.31 11.45 -19.12
CA PRO A 580 -18.96 12.56 -18.23
C PRO A 580 -17.88 12.17 -17.22
N ARG A 581 -16.96 13.11 -16.95
CA ARG A 581 -15.85 12.97 -16.00
C ARG A 581 -14.88 11.83 -16.27
N MET A 582 -14.87 11.21 -17.46
CA MET A 582 -14.07 10.01 -17.77
C MET A 582 -12.62 10.17 -17.36
N PHE A 583 -11.99 11.33 -17.64
CA PHE A 583 -10.58 11.66 -17.33
C PHE A 583 -10.46 12.91 -16.45
N LYS A 584 -11.53 13.31 -15.75
CA LYS A 584 -11.49 14.47 -14.86
C LYS A 584 -10.36 14.32 -13.84
N GLN A 585 -9.55 15.39 -13.63
CA GLN A 585 -8.41 15.38 -12.70
C GLN A 585 -7.30 14.37 -13.04
N CYS A 586 -7.18 13.94 -14.29
CA CYS A 586 -5.98 13.24 -14.76
C CYS A 586 -4.89 14.26 -15.04
N GLU A 587 -4.30 14.82 -13.98
CA GLU A 587 -3.37 15.95 -14.05
C GLU A 587 -2.06 15.65 -14.80
N GLN A 588 -1.77 14.38 -15.08
CA GLN A 588 -0.62 13.93 -15.85
C GLN A 588 -0.94 13.61 -17.31
N LEU A 589 -2.23 13.66 -17.72
CA LEU A 589 -2.66 13.29 -19.07
C LEU A 589 -2.27 14.37 -20.09
N THR A 590 -1.20 14.11 -20.84
CA THR A 590 -0.67 15.02 -21.88
C THR A 590 -1.11 14.63 -23.28
N SER A 591 -1.61 13.41 -23.51
CA SER A 591 -2.04 12.92 -24.81
C SER A 591 -3.29 12.04 -24.70
N ALA A 592 -4.30 12.31 -25.52
CA ALA A 592 -5.50 11.48 -25.65
C ALA A 592 -5.78 11.25 -27.15
N THR A 593 -5.89 10.00 -27.57
CA THR A 593 -6.24 9.62 -28.93
C THR A 593 -7.56 8.87 -28.93
N PHE A 594 -8.50 9.33 -29.74
CA PHE A 594 -9.81 8.69 -29.94
C PHE A 594 -10.16 8.67 -31.43
N SER A 595 -11.12 7.79 -31.80
CA SER A 595 -11.49 7.63 -33.18
C SER A 595 -12.28 8.82 -33.72
N ASN A 596 -12.29 8.96 -35.05
CA ASN A 596 -13.14 9.93 -35.72
C ASN A 596 -14.65 9.57 -35.67
N ASP A 597 -15.02 8.45 -35.02
CA ASP A 597 -16.42 8.02 -34.87
C ASP A 597 -17.03 8.51 -33.56
N ILE A 598 -16.31 9.31 -32.77
CA ILE A 598 -16.85 9.94 -31.55
C ILE A 598 -18.02 10.88 -31.93
N THR A 599 -19.17 10.68 -31.30
CA THR A 599 -20.39 11.47 -31.53
C THR A 599 -20.74 12.40 -30.41
N SER A 600 -20.27 12.13 -29.19
CA SER A 600 -20.62 12.91 -28.00
C SER A 600 -19.48 12.96 -27.00
N ILE A 601 -19.28 14.11 -26.36
CA ILE A 601 -18.32 14.35 -25.29
C ILE A 601 -19.09 14.87 -24.06
N GLY A 602 -19.05 14.11 -22.98
CA GLY A 602 -19.77 14.39 -21.74
C GLY A 602 -19.15 15.54 -20.92
N SER A 603 -19.89 15.97 -19.89
CA SER A 603 -19.48 17.06 -19.00
C SER A 603 -18.21 16.73 -18.22
N GLU A 604 -17.33 17.72 -18.05
CA GLU A 604 -16.09 17.62 -17.27
C GLU A 604 -15.13 16.49 -17.74
N THR A 605 -15.26 15.97 -18.97
CA THR A 605 -14.52 14.78 -19.42
C THR A 605 -13.01 14.94 -19.31
N PHE A 606 -12.45 16.09 -19.72
CA PHE A 606 -11.01 16.39 -19.66
C PHE A 606 -10.66 17.53 -18.68
N ARG A 607 -11.60 17.91 -17.84
CA ARG A 607 -11.39 19.00 -16.88
C ARG A 607 -10.22 18.69 -15.93
N TRP A 608 -9.27 19.65 -15.77
CA TRP A 608 -8.02 19.53 -15.01
C TRP A 608 -7.07 18.45 -15.54
N THR A 609 -7.00 18.25 -16.86
CA THR A 609 -5.93 17.46 -17.50
C THR A 609 -4.78 18.34 -17.97
N ALA A 610 -3.64 17.71 -18.30
CA ALA A 610 -2.43 18.39 -18.77
C ALA A 610 -2.28 18.42 -20.31
N LEU A 611 -3.35 18.15 -21.08
CA LEU A 611 -3.30 18.18 -22.53
C LEU A 611 -2.77 19.52 -23.04
N GLU A 612 -1.79 19.49 -23.97
CA GLU A 612 -1.26 20.70 -24.59
C GLU A 612 -2.04 21.10 -25.84
N SER A 613 -2.67 20.14 -26.50
CA SER A 613 -3.49 20.35 -27.68
C SER A 613 -4.63 19.34 -27.76
N ILE A 614 -5.72 19.73 -28.42
CA ILE A 614 -6.84 18.84 -28.71
C ILE A 614 -7.38 19.05 -30.11
N THR A 615 -7.67 17.95 -30.80
CA THR A 615 -8.45 17.97 -32.04
C THR A 615 -9.75 17.19 -31.81
N ILE A 616 -10.89 17.85 -32.00
CA ILE A 616 -12.23 17.28 -31.84
C ILE A 616 -12.77 16.95 -33.25
N PRO A 617 -13.08 15.67 -33.53
CA PRO A 617 -13.58 15.25 -34.83
C PRO A 617 -14.90 15.92 -35.22
N GLY A 618 -15.12 16.17 -36.50
CA GLY A 618 -16.36 16.76 -37.03
C GLY A 618 -17.61 15.89 -36.87
N THR A 619 -17.45 14.61 -36.51
CA THR A 619 -18.55 13.70 -36.15
C THR A 619 -19.19 14.02 -34.79
N VAL A 620 -18.52 14.80 -33.96
CA VAL A 620 -19.04 15.20 -32.65
C VAL A 620 -20.18 16.19 -32.83
N SER A 621 -21.37 15.80 -32.45
CA SER A 621 -22.59 16.64 -32.52
C SER A 621 -22.96 17.23 -31.17
N THR A 622 -22.47 16.69 -30.08
CA THR A 622 -22.80 17.11 -28.71
C THR A 622 -21.55 17.19 -27.85
N VAL A 623 -21.34 18.37 -27.26
CA VAL A 623 -20.34 18.57 -26.22
C VAL A 623 -21.01 19.21 -25.02
N GLU A 624 -20.94 18.52 -23.89
CA GLU A 624 -21.58 19.00 -22.67
C GLU A 624 -20.75 20.07 -21.94
N GLN A 625 -21.29 20.58 -20.84
CA GLN A 625 -20.70 21.70 -20.08
C GLN A 625 -19.31 21.39 -19.53
N VAL A 626 -18.42 22.38 -19.55
CA VAL A 626 -17.06 22.38 -18.99
C VAL A 626 -16.22 21.18 -19.35
N ALA A 627 -16.46 20.60 -20.55
CA ALA A 627 -15.79 19.35 -21.00
C ALA A 627 -14.27 19.49 -21.10
N PHE A 628 -13.77 20.69 -21.46
CA PHE A 628 -12.37 21.03 -21.63
C PHE A 628 -11.97 22.24 -20.76
N ALA A 629 -12.60 22.45 -19.62
CA ALA A 629 -12.34 23.60 -18.76
C ALA A 629 -11.21 23.35 -17.77
N ASP A 630 -10.59 24.46 -17.31
CA ASP A 630 -9.52 24.44 -16.29
C ASP A 630 -8.30 23.55 -16.67
N MET A 631 -7.91 23.61 -17.95
CA MET A 631 -6.78 22.85 -18.49
C MET A 631 -5.52 23.73 -18.53
N PRO A 632 -4.60 23.62 -17.57
CA PRO A 632 -3.53 24.61 -17.38
C PRO A 632 -2.49 24.64 -18.51
N ASN A 633 -2.40 23.59 -19.33
CA ASN A 633 -1.39 23.45 -20.37
C ASN A 633 -1.96 23.51 -21.79
N LEU A 634 -3.28 23.63 -21.97
CA LEU A 634 -3.93 23.60 -23.29
C LEU A 634 -3.56 24.90 -24.07
N LYS A 635 -2.76 24.75 -25.12
CA LYS A 635 -2.29 25.84 -25.98
C LYS A 635 -3.14 25.99 -27.25
N THR A 636 -3.55 24.86 -27.82
CA THR A 636 -4.28 24.86 -29.10
C THR A 636 -5.47 23.92 -29.07
N ALA A 637 -6.59 24.35 -29.62
CA ALA A 637 -7.79 23.53 -29.79
C ALA A 637 -8.33 23.69 -31.23
N VAL A 638 -8.56 22.55 -31.89
CA VAL A 638 -9.14 22.51 -33.25
C VAL A 638 -10.41 21.65 -33.18
N ILE A 639 -11.52 22.21 -33.63
CA ILE A 639 -12.75 21.47 -33.85
C ILE A 639 -12.90 21.34 -35.38
N GLU A 640 -12.98 20.11 -35.86
CA GLU A 640 -13.09 19.83 -37.30
C GLU A 640 -14.51 20.10 -37.82
N ASP A 641 -14.62 20.38 -39.12
CA ASP A 641 -15.90 20.64 -39.76
C ASP A 641 -16.82 19.40 -39.75
N GLY A 642 -18.04 19.55 -39.34
CA GLY A 642 -19.08 18.52 -39.29
C GLY A 642 -20.30 18.83 -40.12
N GLU A 643 -21.17 17.82 -40.32
CA GLU A 643 -22.41 17.99 -41.12
C GLU A 643 -23.55 18.63 -40.30
N ALA A 644 -23.66 18.31 -39.00
CA ALA A 644 -24.73 18.77 -38.13
C ALA A 644 -24.36 20.13 -37.46
N PRO A 645 -25.33 21.03 -37.22
CA PRO A 645 -25.09 22.24 -36.47
C PRO A 645 -24.52 21.95 -35.06
N LEU A 646 -23.38 22.55 -34.71
CA LEU A 646 -22.72 22.36 -33.42
C LEU A 646 -23.00 23.52 -32.49
N THR A 647 -23.44 23.21 -31.27
CA THR A 647 -23.62 24.16 -30.18
C THR A 647 -22.66 23.80 -29.04
N PHE A 648 -21.86 24.75 -28.62
CA PHE A 648 -20.91 24.54 -27.54
C PHE A 648 -21.59 24.62 -26.17
N GLY A 649 -21.31 23.66 -25.29
CA GLY A 649 -21.82 23.63 -23.93
C GLY A 649 -21.31 24.79 -23.07
N LEU A 650 -21.97 25.05 -21.95
CA LEU A 650 -21.57 26.07 -20.98
C LEU A 650 -20.11 25.89 -20.56
N GLY A 651 -19.29 26.97 -20.67
CA GLY A 651 -17.91 26.98 -20.20
C GLY A 651 -16.99 26.01 -20.93
N PHE A 652 -17.14 25.83 -22.23
CA PHE A 652 -16.44 24.82 -23.02
C PHE A 652 -14.92 24.83 -22.81
N PHE A 653 -14.28 26.01 -22.89
CA PHE A 653 -12.87 26.29 -22.59
C PHE A 653 -12.72 27.24 -21.38
N TYR A 654 -13.58 27.12 -20.39
CA TYR A 654 -13.59 28.00 -19.22
C TYR A 654 -12.29 27.93 -18.44
N GLN A 655 -11.62 29.09 -18.24
CA GLN A 655 -10.35 29.22 -17.50
C GLN A 655 -9.17 28.41 -18.09
N ASP A 656 -9.12 28.21 -19.40
CA ASP A 656 -7.95 27.63 -20.07
C ASP A 656 -6.92 28.78 -20.32
N GLU A 657 -6.24 29.13 -19.25
CA GLU A 657 -5.36 30.30 -19.24
C GLU A 657 -4.20 30.21 -20.25
N ALA A 658 -3.73 28.98 -20.56
CA ALA A 658 -2.63 28.76 -21.50
C ALA A 658 -3.07 28.75 -22.97
N LEU A 659 -4.39 28.79 -23.26
CA LEU A 659 -4.92 28.69 -24.63
C LEU A 659 -4.50 29.92 -25.45
N THR A 660 -3.76 29.69 -26.54
CA THR A 660 -3.29 30.72 -27.46
C THR A 660 -4.04 30.74 -28.79
N SER A 661 -4.59 29.58 -29.19
CA SER A 661 -5.32 29.44 -30.46
C SER A 661 -6.47 28.45 -30.37
N VAL A 662 -7.64 28.88 -30.92
CA VAL A 662 -8.80 28.00 -31.06
C VAL A 662 -9.37 28.11 -32.47
N THR A 663 -9.81 26.98 -33.05
CA THR A 663 -10.51 26.90 -34.32
C THR A 663 -11.91 26.28 -34.12
N PHE A 664 -12.92 27.08 -34.42
CA PHE A 664 -14.33 26.63 -34.46
C PHE A 664 -14.73 26.27 -35.89
N PRO A 665 -15.52 25.19 -36.10
CA PRO A 665 -15.86 24.67 -37.39
C PRO A 665 -16.92 25.54 -38.14
N SER A 666 -17.09 25.25 -39.43
CA SER A 666 -18.01 25.95 -40.30
C SER A 666 -19.48 25.77 -39.91
N ASN A 667 -19.81 24.64 -39.26
CA ASN A 667 -21.14 24.29 -38.76
C ASN A 667 -21.45 24.84 -37.36
N THR A 668 -20.64 25.74 -36.81
CA THR A 668 -20.88 26.38 -35.52
C THR A 668 -22.18 27.20 -35.57
N ALA A 669 -23.17 26.79 -34.77
CA ALA A 669 -24.49 27.42 -34.71
C ALA A 669 -24.60 28.45 -33.58
N ALA A 670 -24.12 28.12 -32.38
CA ALA A 670 -24.18 29.00 -31.23
C ALA A 670 -23.14 28.64 -30.15
N PHE A 671 -22.75 29.63 -29.37
CA PHE A 671 -22.05 29.45 -28.11
C PHE A 671 -23.09 29.47 -26.96
N ASN A 672 -22.88 28.67 -25.93
CA ASN A 672 -23.87 28.52 -24.86
C ASN A 672 -23.30 29.00 -23.51
N ASN A 673 -22.84 30.25 -23.50
CA ASN A 673 -22.31 30.96 -22.32
C ASN A 673 -20.94 30.50 -21.81
N ARG A 674 -20.06 31.47 -21.52
CA ARG A 674 -18.73 31.31 -20.93
C ARG A 674 -17.74 30.45 -21.72
N VAL A 675 -17.88 30.35 -23.05
CA VAL A 675 -17.08 29.44 -23.88
C VAL A 675 -15.59 29.76 -23.82
N LEU A 676 -15.20 31.02 -23.82
CA LEU A 676 -13.79 31.50 -23.77
C LEU A 676 -13.51 32.37 -22.53
N LEU A 677 -14.33 32.30 -21.52
CA LEU A 677 -14.19 33.10 -20.29
C LEU A 677 -12.93 32.63 -19.52
N GLY A 678 -11.98 33.57 -19.32
CA GLY A 678 -10.74 33.29 -18.61
C GLY A 678 -9.59 32.71 -19.47
N CYS A 679 -9.74 32.68 -20.80
CA CYS A 679 -8.65 32.35 -21.75
C CYS A 679 -7.74 33.56 -21.95
N TYR A 680 -6.95 33.92 -20.94
CA TYR A 680 -6.22 35.19 -20.88
C TYR A 680 -5.14 35.37 -21.95
N ASN A 681 -4.53 34.27 -22.43
CA ASN A 681 -3.45 34.30 -23.40
C ASN A 681 -3.91 33.98 -24.83
N LEU A 682 -5.22 34.05 -25.11
CA LEU A 682 -5.80 33.68 -26.41
C LEU A 682 -5.47 34.77 -27.45
N GLU A 683 -4.60 34.43 -28.40
CA GLU A 683 -4.13 35.31 -29.48
C GLU A 683 -5.02 35.19 -30.72
N THR A 684 -5.36 33.95 -31.10
CA THR A 684 -6.04 33.68 -32.37
C THR A 684 -7.33 32.88 -32.16
N ILE A 685 -8.43 33.46 -32.62
CA ILE A 685 -9.72 32.76 -32.76
C ILE A 685 -9.98 32.62 -34.25
N THR A 686 -10.07 31.37 -34.74
CA THR A 686 -10.54 31.10 -36.11
C THR A 686 -11.98 30.58 -36.02
N CYS A 687 -12.92 31.26 -36.65
CA CYS A 687 -14.30 30.82 -36.77
C CYS A 687 -14.67 30.63 -38.23
N LYS A 688 -14.77 29.37 -38.67
CA LYS A 688 -15.03 29.04 -40.09
C LYS A 688 -16.50 29.23 -40.52
N ALA A 689 -17.38 29.63 -39.62
CA ALA A 689 -18.78 29.87 -39.96
C ALA A 689 -18.92 31.08 -40.88
N MET A 690 -19.61 30.88 -42.02
CA MET A 690 -19.91 31.95 -42.99
C MET A 690 -20.85 33.03 -42.44
N LYS A 691 -21.57 32.68 -41.39
CA LYS A 691 -22.45 33.57 -40.64
C LYS A 691 -22.09 33.53 -39.19
N ALA A 692 -21.97 34.67 -38.55
CA ALA A 692 -21.58 34.75 -37.13
C ALA A 692 -22.55 33.91 -36.25
N PRO A 693 -21.98 32.97 -35.46
CA PRO A 693 -22.77 32.19 -34.51
C PRO A 693 -23.41 33.06 -33.44
N ALA A 694 -24.57 32.65 -32.91
CA ALA A 694 -25.16 33.31 -31.76
C ALA A 694 -24.26 33.27 -30.53
N VAL A 695 -24.09 34.39 -29.85
CA VAL A 695 -23.17 34.55 -28.69
C VAL A 695 -23.85 35.32 -27.56
N LYS A 696 -23.36 35.13 -26.34
CA LYS A 696 -23.68 35.88 -25.14
C LYS A 696 -22.53 36.68 -24.65
N PHE A 697 -22.76 37.71 -23.85
CA PHE A 697 -21.71 38.58 -23.30
C PHE A 697 -20.59 37.77 -22.60
N GLU A 698 -20.98 36.82 -21.75
CA GLU A 698 -20.08 36.01 -20.97
C GLU A 698 -19.28 34.98 -21.79
N ASP A 699 -19.56 34.78 -23.08
CA ASP A 699 -18.77 33.88 -23.95
C ASP A 699 -17.34 34.37 -24.14
N PHE A 700 -17.11 35.69 -24.18
CA PHE A 700 -15.80 36.29 -24.39
C PHE A 700 -15.19 36.90 -23.12
N GLY A 701 -15.96 37.06 -22.06
CA GLY A 701 -15.45 37.58 -20.82
C GLY A 701 -16.52 38.07 -19.85
N MET A 702 -16.11 38.38 -18.66
CA MET A 702 -16.93 38.97 -17.61
C MET A 702 -16.10 40.00 -16.83
N ILE A 703 -16.65 41.19 -16.62
CA ILE A 703 -16.07 42.20 -15.73
C ILE A 703 -16.84 42.06 -14.40
N ASN A 704 -16.15 41.66 -13.35
CA ASN A 704 -16.73 41.61 -12.01
C ASN A 704 -16.26 42.82 -11.20
N GLU A 705 -17.07 43.87 -11.24
CA GLU A 705 -16.78 45.16 -10.56
C GLU A 705 -16.69 45.01 -9.04
N ASP A 706 -17.48 44.09 -8.45
CA ASP A 706 -17.52 43.89 -6.99
C ASP A 706 -16.22 43.27 -6.42
N HIS A 707 -15.46 42.55 -7.25
CA HIS A 707 -14.23 41.84 -6.84
C HIS A 707 -12.96 42.35 -7.60
N GLY A 708 -13.09 43.33 -8.49
CA GLY A 708 -11.99 43.91 -9.25
C GLY A 708 -11.29 42.91 -10.20
N ARG A 709 -11.97 41.84 -10.60
CA ARG A 709 -11.43 40.82 -11.51
C ARG A 709 -12.02 40.92 -12.89
N ASN A 710 -11.13 40.93 -13.89
CA ASN A 710 -11.47 40.95 -15.29
C ASN A 710 -11.12 39.61 -15.93
N TYR A 711 -12.09 38.96 -16.56
CA TYR A 711 -11.96 37.61 -17.16
C TYR A 711 -12.05 37.64 -18.69
N LEU A 712 -11.64 38.71 -19.34
CA LEU A 712 -11.71 38.86 -20.79
C LEU A 712 -10.77 37.90 -21.52
N ALA A 713 -11.24 37.33 -22.64
CA ALA A 713 -10.42 36.54 -23.56
C ALA A 713 -9.26 37.41 -24.11
N GLY A 714 -8.03 36.86 -24.13
CA GLY A 714 -6.83 37.58 -24.60
C GLY A 714 -6.39 38.76 -23.72
N LEU A 715 -6.77 38.79 -22.44
CA LEU A 715 -6.43 39.93 -21.55
C LEU A 715 -4.92 40.17 -21.44
N ASN A 716 -4.10 39.14 -21.49
CA ASN A 716 -2.64 39.19 -21.39
C ASN A 716 -1.95 39.44 -22.75
N VAL A 717 -2.71 39.35 -23.86
CA VAL A 717 -2.16 39.50 -25.20
C VAL A 717 -2.06 41.00 -25.57
N PRO A 718 -0.90 41.49 -26.06
CA PRO A 718 -0.74 42.90 -26.45
C PRO A 718 -1.72 43.33 -27.55
N ASP A 719 -2.09 44.60 -27.52
CA ASP A 719 -2.95 45.17 -28.56
C ASP A 719 -2.34 45.03 -29.96
N GLY A 720 -3.16 44.72 -30.95
CA GLY A 720 -2.78 44.47 -32.33
C GLY A 720 -2.23 43.07 -32.63
N GLN A 721 -2.03 42.23 -31.61
CA GLN A 721 -1.65 40.84 -31.79
C GLN A 721 -2.85 39.90 -31.78
N LYS A 722 -4.00 40.32 -31.27
CA LYS A 722 -5.23 39.51 -31.18
C LYS A 722 -5.99 39.51 -32.51
N LYS A 723 -6.33 38.31 -33.00
CA LYS A 723 -6.95 38.11 -34.30
C LYS A 723 -8.20 37.24 -34.23
N LEU A 724 -9.30 37.71 -34.83
CA LEU A 724 -10.44 36.93 -35.22
C LEU A 724 -10.34 36.64 -36.72
N ILE A 725 -10.10 35.38 -37.11
CA ILE A 725 -9.97 34.95 -38.50
C ILE A 725 -11.31 34.34 -38.91
N VAL A 726 -11.91 34.85 -39.99
CA VAL A 726 -13.17 34.38 -40.54
C VAL A 726 -13.07 34.17 -42.03
N PRO A 727 -13.97 33.37 -42.67
CA PRO A 727 -13.95 33.17 -44.13
C PRO A 727 -14.17 34.47 -44.92
N THR A 728 -13.53 34.55 -46.07
CA THR A 728 -13.77 35.64 -47.02
C THR A 728 -15.28 35.67 -47.37
N GLY A 729 -15.91 36.83 -47.18
CA GLY A 729 -17.35 37.00 -47.40
C GLY A 729 -18.27 36.59 -46.25
N ALA A 730 -17.74 36.21 -45.09
CA ALA A 730 -18.51 35.97 -43.90
C ALA A 730 -19.26 37.22 -43.44
N THR A 731 -20.42 37.05 -42.82
CA THR A 731 -21.35 38.13 -42.41
C THR A 731 -21.74 38.01 -40.94
N GLY A 732 -22.25 39.08 -40.36
CA GLY A 732 -22.82 39.13 -39.01
C GLY A 732 -21.82 39.36 -37.88
N TYR A 733 -20.49 39.30 -38.11
CA TYR A 733 -19.49 39.52 -37.06
C TYR A 733 -19.35 40.97 -36.64
N GLU A 734 -19.57 41.93 -37.57
CA GLU A 734 -19.46 43.34 -37.34
C GLU A 734 -20.81 44.09 -37.29
N ASP A 735 -21.93 43.38 -37.39
CA ASP A 735 -23.27 43.93 -37.32
C ASP A 735 -23.57 44.47 -35.92
N ASP A 736 -24.48 45.47 -35.80
CA ASP A 736 -24.84 46.03 -34.49
C ASP A 736 -25.70 45.07 -33.64
N LEU A 737 -26.52 44.32 -34.30
CA LEU A 737 -27.43 43.35 -33.66
C LEU A 737 -27.26 41.96 -34.25
N GLN A 738 -27.51 40.93 -33.42
CA GLN A 738 -27.67 39.54 -33.85
C GLN A 738 -29.00 39.37 -34.61
N GLU A 739 -29.21 38.24 -35.25
CA GLU A 739 -30.49 37.95 -36.01
C GLU A 739 -31.75 38.02 -35.18
N ASP A 740 -31.65 37.66 -33.90
CA ASP A 740 -32.77 37.69 -32.96
C ASP A 740 -33.06 39.10 -32.41
N GLY A 741 -32.32 40.12 -32.88
CA GLY A 741 -32.43 41.49 -32.45
C GLY A 741 -31.74 41.83 -31.14
N THR A 742 -30.98 40.90 -30.56
CA THR A 742 -30.17 41.12 -29.37
C THR A 742 -28.82 41.81 -29.74
N GLU A 743 -28.10 42.33 -28.74
CA GLU A 743 -26.77 42.93 -28.91
C GLU A 743 -25.79 41.93 -29.52
N ASN A 744 -24.99 42.38 -30.50
CA ASN A 744 -23.96 41.56 -31.11
C ASN A 744 -22.66 41.59 -30.31
N TYR A 745 -22.43 40.60 -29.47
CA TYR A 745 -21.28 40.54 -28.60
C TYR A 745 -19.94 40.18 -29.33
N TRP A 746 -19.98 39.70 -30.58
CA TRP A 746 -18.80 39.66 -31.44
C TRP A 746 -18.23 41.08 -31.61
N LYS A 747 -19.09 42.07 -31.93
CA LYS A 747 -18.70 43.44 -32.13
C LYS A 747 -18.47 44.18 -30.81
N THR A 748 -19.41 44.11 -29.88
CA THR A 748 -19.42 45.00 -28.70
C THR A 748 -18.57 44.48 -27.55
N VAL A 749 -18.09 43.22 -27.59
CA VAL A 749 -17.16 42.65 -26.62
C VAL A 749 -15.87 42.19 -27.26
N LEU A 750 -15.89 41.24 -28.22
CA LEU A 750 -14.66 40.63 -28.76
C LEU A 750 -13.87 41.64 -29.60
N LEU A 751 -14.50 42.32 -30.53
CA LEU A 751 -13.85 43.32 -31.41
C LEU A 751 -13.70 44.73 -30.76
N ASN A 752 -14.35 44.94 -29.62
CA ASN A 752 -14.29 46.25 -28.93
C ASN A 752 -12.89 46.48 -28.31
N PRO A 753 -12.16 47.57 -28.73
CA PRO A 753 -10.83 47.85 -28.21
C PRO A 753 -10.78 48.11 -26.70
N ASP A 754 -11.86 48.61 -26.10
CA ASP A 754 -11.97 48.85 -24.66
C ASP A 754 -12.26 47.58 -23.83
N LYS A 755 -12.46 46.44 -24.50
CA LYS A 755 -12.76 45.14 -23.89
C LYS A 755 -11.73 44.09 -24.34
N CYS A 756 -12.10 43.16 -25.26
CA CYS A 756 -11.16 42.13 -25.73
C CYS A 756 -10.19 42.65 -26.80
N GLY A 757 -10.60 43.56 -27.71
CA GLY A 757 -9.74 44.27 -28.66
C GLY A 757 -9.17 43.39 -29.77
N TYR A 758 -9.89 42.38 -30.24
CA TYR A 758 -9.50 41.58 -31.40
C TYR A 758 -9.69 42.35 -32.69
N THR A 759 -8.80 42.13 -33.69
CA THR A 759 -8.94 42.61 -35.05
C THR A 759 -9.49 41.48 -35.94
N ILE A 760 -10.51 41.79 -36.76
CA ILE A 760 -11.07 40.82 -37.72
C ILE A 760 -10.18 40.72 -38.94
N GLU A 761 -9.93 39.51 -39.42
CA GLU A 761 -9.15 39.19 -40.60
C GLU A 761 -9.92 38.18 -41.47
N TYR A 762 -10.19 38.55 -42.72
CA TYR A 762 -10.89 37.71 -43.68
C TYR A 762 -9.91 36.86 -44.47
N ARG A 763 -10.09 35.51 -44.48
CA ARG A 763 -9.22 34.57 -45.19
C ARG A 763 -10.03 33.51 -45.91
N ASP A 764 -9.44 32.88 -46.92
CA ASP A 764 -9.97 31.66 -47.53
C ASP A 764 -9.68 30.48 -46.59
N LEU A 765 -10.70 29.96 -45.93
CA LEU A 765 -10.65 28.93 -44.87
C LEU A 765 -11.27 27.61 -45.32
#